data_16bc5e5512a6ac7bed4704b10ff4a35b
#
_entry.id   16bc5e5512a6ac7bed4704b10ff4a35b
#
_cell.length_a   1.000
_cell.length_b   1.000
_cell.length_c   1.000
_cell.angle_alpha   90.00
_cell.angle_beta   90.00
_cell.angle_gamma   90.00
#
_symmetry.space_group_name_H-M   'P 1'
#
loop_
_entity.id
_entity.type
_entity.pdbx_description
1 polymer ?
#
loop_
_entity_poly.entity_id
_entity_poly.type
_entity_poly.pdbx_seq_one_letter_code
_entity_poly.pdbx_strand_id
1 'polypeptide(L)'
;MSWWPDKQTQVDYINYMSELGLGIDGGRKVSVDDSTEELLVATGIIQKKIESRIGVNDKLDWLRDVFASFIATQDKWNSKSESETFGKDKDHFQGGALSFNNDKLTPEANSEYRLFNRTPTNQTGVRKYTNDDSIGGYELLLANDIDNSNPVVQAEQLNWMHYLMNYGSIVKGNKAADFDGLRIDAVDNIDADILDIASDYFKAVYKINRSEKDSIDHLSILEDWSDNDPRFVKDKGNNQLSMDNSLRASFLWTLLKPLDKRSPLENLLTNSVVDRRGEGQKEGVIPTYTFVRAHDSEVQTVLADIIHDKIDPNTDGFTFTLEQLQKAFEIYKADQKKVNKEYTHSNIAAAYALMLTNKHSVPRVYYGDMWTDDGQFMDVKSDNFDAISALLKARVKYVGGGQFMDMHYVDGDDSMSPTDYKGVLSSVRYGKGINSSNDTTNRDSKTQGSVVLVSNNPKLKLSDSDIIKVNVGKIHANQAYRPVVLSTKAGLSVFNSDAEVPSNLIKYSDSEGNLHFSKKDIEGVATSQISGFLGMWVPVGADSKQDARTTPSTETNTTGATINSSDALDSQVIFEGFSNFQDFAKTPGEYTNVRIAQNAQFFKDLGITHFELAPQYVSSKDKTFLDSIIENGYAFTDRYDLALSGPNKYGTSEDLEKAIEALHKVGLKVLADYVPDQIYDLKEKEVVNVTRTNNLGEYRKGSVLKNLLYVTNTKGGGYYQAKYGGEFLEHLKKEHAELFTKKQVSTNKPLDSSTKI
;
A
#
# COMPACT_ATOMS: atom_id res chain seq x y z
N MET A 1 -0.08 12.57 32.76
CA MET A 1 0.67 11.35 32.43
C MET A 1 0.31 10.25 33.40
N SER A 2 0.05 9.06 32.94
CA SER A 2 -0.38 7.91 33.74
C SER A 2 0.58 6.74 33.63
N TRP A 3 1.66 6.90 32.87
CA TRP A 3 2.72 5.93 32.72
C TRP A 3 4.10 6.62 32.80
N TRP A 4 5.06 5.94 33.37
CA TRP A 4 6.36 6.49 33.68
C TRP A 4 7.48 5.60 33.14
N PRO A 5 8.49 6.19 32.51
CA PRO A 5 9.63 5.43 32.04
C PRO A 5 10.46 4.85 33.20
N ASP A 6 10.59 5.63 34.25
CA ASP A 6 11.27 5.24 35.47
C ASP A 6 10.69 5.99 36.68
N LYS A 7 11.07 5.55 37.87
CA LYS A 7 10.59 6.10 39.12
C LYS A 7 11.00 7.56 39.34
N GLN A 8 12.21 7.94 38.89
CA GLN A 8 12.67 9.32 39.01
C GLN A 8 11.79 10.29 38.20
N THR A 9 11.47 9.94 36.97
CA THR A 9 10.58 10.75 36.11
C THR A 9 9.20 10.90 36.74
N GLN A 10 8.68 9.86 37.38
CA GLN A 10 7.42 9.94 38.11
C GLN A 10 7.51 10.92 39.28
N VAL A 11 8.57 10.86 40.07
CA VAL A 11 8.84 11.78 41.18
C VAL A 11 8.95 13.21 40.69
N ASP A 12 9.73 13.44 39.64
CA ASP A 12 9.91 14.74 39.05
C ASP A 12 8.59 15.36 38.59
N TYR A 13 7.75 14.55 37.95
CA TYR A 13 6.42 14.97 37.51
C TYR A 13 5.51 15.33 38.71
N ILE A 14 5.45 14.50 39.73
CA ILE A 14 4.61 14.74 40.90
C ILE A 14 5.03 16.05 41.56
N ASN A 15 6.33 16.27 41.73
CA ASN A 15 6.86 17.48 42.33
C ASN A 15 6.59 18.71 41.45
N TYR A 16 6.79 18.61 40.15
CA TYR A 16 6.52 19.66 39.19
C TYR A 16 5.03 20.06 39.21
N MET A 17 4.11 19.10 39.14
CA MET A 17 2.67 19.37 39.18
C MET A 17 2.23 19.93 40.51
N SER A 18 2.86 19.52 41.60
CA SER A 18 2.62 20.09 42.94
C SER A 18 3.01 21.55 43.04
N GLU A 19 4.13 21.95 42.44
CA GLU A 19 4.57 23.38 42.34
C GLU A 19 3.57 24.24 41.55
N LEU A 20 2.88 23.63 40.57
CA LEU A 20 1.80 24.29 39.81
C LEU A 20 0.45 24.31 40.53
N GLY A 21 0.36 23.82 41.75
CA GLY A 21 -0.90 23.71 42.50
C GLY A 21 -1.80 22.57 42.06
N LEU A 22 -1.31 21.69 41.21
CA LEU A 22 -2.03 20.52 40.69
C LEU A 22 -1.68 19.23 41.44
N GLY A 23 -0.84 19.31 42.47
CA GLY A 23 -0.37 18.15 43.22
C GLY A 23 -0.96 18.00 44.60
N ILE A 24 -0.19 17.41 45.49
CA ILE A 24 -0.58 17.13 46.87
C ILE A 24 -0.76 18.44 47.65
N ASP A 25 -1.84 18.55 48.39
CA ASP A 25 -2.12 19.73 49.23
C ASP A 25 -1.08 19.84 50.33
N GLY A 26 -0.67 21.08 50.63
CA GLY A 26 0.37 21.35 51.63
C GLY A 26 1.82 21.30 51.15
N GLY A 27 2.04 21.10 49.84
CA GLY A 27 3.38 21.23 49.23
C GLY A 27 4.38 20.13 49.61
N ARG A 28 3.90 18.98 50.06
CA ARG A 28 4.76 17.80 50.31
C ARG A 28 5.45 17.39 49.00
N LYS A 29 6.78 17.36 49.02
CA LYS A 29 7.56 16.78 47.93
C LYS A 29 7.70 15.27 48.14
N VAL A 30 7.65 14.52 47.04
CA VAL A 30 7.91 13.06 47.01
C VAL A 30 9.36 12.81 46.59
N SER A 31 9.86 11.61 46.91
CA SER A 31 11.19 11.18 46.55
C SER A 31 11.19 9.78 45.96
N VAL A 32 12.30 9.34 45.40
CA VAL A 32 12.46 7.97 44.88
C VAL A 32 12.43 6.90 46.00
N ASP A 33 12.59 7.31 47.23
CA ASP A 33 12.52 6.41 48.40
C ASP A 33 11.07 6.15 48.82
N ASP A 34 10.12 6.98 48.42
CA ASP A 34 8.69 6.76 48.67
C ASP A 34 8.24 5.46 47.98
N SER A 35 7.28 4.77 48.60
CA SER A 35 6.77 3.53 48.03
C SER A 35 6.03 3.74 46.73
N THR A 36 5.95 2.73 45.88
CA THR A 36 5.18 2.76 44.64
C THR A 36 3.71 3.13 44.88
N GLU A 37 3.14 2.64 45.96
CA GLU A 37 1.78 2.92 46.38
C GLU A 37 1.57 4.40 46.72
N GLU A 38 2.48 5.01 47.47
CA GLU A 38 2.44 6.45 47.79
C GLU A 38 2.56 7.32 46.53
N LEU A 39 3.42 6.95 45.59
CA LEU A 39 3.57 7.66 44.31
C LEU A 39 2.31 7.52 43.43
N LEU A 40 1.68 6.36 43.42
CA LEU A 40 0.40 6.15 42.70
C LEU A 40 -0.74 6.98 43.31
N VAL A 41 -0.81 7.07 44.65
CA VAL A 41 -1.78 7.94 45.32
C VAL A 41 -1.55 9.41 44.95
N ALA A 42 -0.30 9.86 44.96
CA ALA A 42 0.06 11.22 44.55
C ALA A 42 -0.33 11.51 43.09
N THR A 43 -0.02 10.58 42.21
CA THR A 43 -0.41 10.69 40.80
C THR A 43 -1.92 10.74 40.62
N GLY A 44 -2.69 9.95 41.40
CA GLY A 44 -4.15 9.98 41.38
C GLY A 44 -4.74 11.29 41.85
N ILE A 45 -4.12 11.97 42.81
CA ILE A 45 -4.52 13.32 43.28
C ILE A 45 -4.33 14.31 42.12
N ILE A 46 -3.18 14.29 41.46
CA ILE A 46 -2.89 15.16 40.31
C ILE A 46 -3.92 14.94 39.20
N GLN A 47 -4.21 13.69 38.87
CA GLN A 47 -5.20 13.34 37.87
C GLN A 47 -6.56 13.94 38.19
N LYS A 48 -7.07 13.77 39.40
CA LYS A 48 -8.36 14.34 39.83
C LYS A 48 -8.40 15.87 39.74
N LYS A 49 -7.31 16.54 40.07
CA LYS A 49 -7.22 18.01 39.96
C LYS A 49 -7.21 18.46 38.50
N ILE A 50 -6.51 17.72 37.62
CA ILE A 50 -6.54 17.97 36.18
C ILE A 50 -7.97 17.80 35.65
N GLU A 51 -8.63 16.69 35.98
CA GLU A 51 -9.99 16.39 35.55
C GLU A 51 -10.98 17.45 36.01
N SER A 52 -10.89 17.89 37.28
CA SER A 52 -11.72 18.97 37.79
C SER A 52 -11.50 20.28 37.02
N ARG A 53 -10.26 20.57 36.65
CA ARG A 53 -9.94 21.77 35.86
C ARG A 53 -10.45 21.66 34.43
N ILE A 54 -10.37 20.49 33.81
CA ILE A 54 -10.96 20.21 32.49
C ILE A 54 -12.47 20.39 32.52
N GLY A 55 -13.16 19.91 33.57
CA GLY A 55 -14.59 20.07 33.72
C GLY A 55 -15.06 21.53 33.78
N VAL A 56 -14.17 22.45 34.15
CA VAL A 56 -14.46 23.90 34.20
C VAL A 56 -13.92 24.62 32.95
N ASN A 57 -12.83 24.14 32.38
CA ASN A 57 -12.19 24.76 31.24
C ASN A 57 -11.83 23.67 30.20
N ASP A 58 -12.69 23.50 29.23
CA ASP A 58 -12.56 22.52 28.14
C ASP A 58 -11.48 22.86 27.10
N LYS A 59 -10.90 24.06 27.16
CA LYS A 59 -9.73 24.40 26.36
C LYS A 59 -8.49 23.73 26.96
N LEU A 60 -7.91 22.80 26.21
CA LEU A 60 -6.82 21.97 26.70
C LEU A 60 -5.41 22.56 26.47
N ASP A 61 -5.30 23.75 25.88
CA ASP A 61 -4.01 24.41 25.62
C ASP A 61 -3.15 24.54 26.89
N TRP A 62 -3.76 24.91 28.01
CA TRP A 62 -3.06 25.01 29.27
C TRP A 62 -2.42 23.68 29.71
N LEU A 63 -3.10 22.56 29.46
CA LEU A 63 -2.62 21.22 29.82
C LEU A 63 -1.48 20.79 28.89
N ARG A 64 -1.63 21.04 27.60
CA ARG A 64 -0.54 20.85 26.62
C ARG A 64 0.68 21.64 27.01
N ASP A 65 0.53 22.91 27.34
CA ASP A 65 1.64 23.78 27.69
C ASP A 65 2.32 23.35 29.00
N VAL A 66 1.56 22.87 29.98
CA VAL A 66 2.09 22.29 31.22
C VAL A 66 2.93 21.04 30.91
N PHE A 67 2.43 20.13 30.08
CA PHE A 67 3.19 18.93 29.72
C PHE A 67 4.42 19.26 28.87
N ALA A 68 4.31 20.14 27.90
CA ALA A 68 5.45 20.58 27.11
C ALA A 68 6.55 21.19 27.99
N SER A 69 6.15 22.03 28.97
CA SER A 69 7.09 22.63 29.93
C SER A 69 7.74 21.60 30.85
N PHE A 70 6.99 20.61 31.30
CA PHE A 70 7.56 19.50 32.09
C PHE A 70 8.57 18.68 31.25
N ILE A 71 8.19 18.31 30.03
CA ILE A 71 9.07 17.55 29.12
C ILE A 71 10.36 18.31 28.86
N ALA A 72 10.29 19.64 28.70
CA ALA A 72 11.47 20.47 28.51
C ALA A 72 12.45 20.47 29.72
N THR A 73 11.99 20.09 30.92
CA THR A 73 12.88 19.92 32.09
C THR A 73 13.58 18.56 32.11
N GLN A 74 13.24 17.65 31.22
CA GLN A 74 13.77 16.29 31.21
C GLN A 74 14.89 16.14 30.18
N ASP A 75 16.11 16.51 30.56
CA ASP A 75 17.28 16.58 29.67
C ASP A 75 17.51 15.25 28.90
N LYS A 76 17.36 14.14 29.57
CA LYS A 76 17.55 12.83 28.96
C LYS A 76 16.54 12.50 27.85
N TRP A 77 15.36 13.16 27.84
CA TRP A 77 14.31 12.98 26.85
C TRP A 77 14.43 13.96 25.68
N ASN A 78 15.21 15.02 25.87
CA ASN A 78 15.38 16.11 24.91
C ASN A 78 16.76 16.09 24.21
N SER A 79 17.62 15.14 24.56
CA SER A 79 18.96 15.04 23.97
C SER A 79 18.88 14.70 22.48
N LYS A 80 19.52 15.54 21.66
CA LYS A 80 19.65 15.31 20.20
C LYS A 80 20.78 14.33 19.85
N SER A 81 21.62 13.95 20.81
CA SER A 81 22.82 13.14 20.58
C SER A 81 22.56 11.63 20.52
N GLU A 82 21.32 11.17 20.65
CA GLU A 82 21.01 9.79 20.94
C GLU A 82 20.29 9.08 19.81
N SER A 83 20.90 9.08 18.62
CA SER A 83 20.45 8.21 17.54
C SER A 83 20.49 6.70 17.92
N GLU A 84 21.38 6.34 18.85
CA GLU A 84 21.55 4.97 19.33
C GLU A 84 20.46 4.54 20.32
N THR A 85 19.83 5.48 21.00
CA THR A 85 18.72 5.25 21.92
C THR A 85 17.38 5.69 21.36
N PHE A 86 17.36 6.04 20.09
CA PHE A 86 16.13 6.38 19.40
C PHE A 86 15.10 5.26 19.60
N GLY A 87 13.93 5.62 20.04
CA GLY A 87 12.86 4.70 20.34
C GLY A 87 12.78 4.21 21.78
N LYS A 88 13.85 4.19 22.55
CA LYS A 88 13.79 3.76 23.96
C LYS A 88 13.31 4.84 24.89
N ASP A 89 13.96 5.98 24.85
CA ASP A 89 13.70 7.05 25.80
C ASP A 89 12.76 8.15 25.26
N LYS A 90 12.83 8.44 23.99
CA LYS A 90 12.01 9.49 23.37
C LYS A 90 10.53 9.12 23.24
N ASP A 91 10.24 7.88 22.96
CA ASP A 91 8.86 7.39 22.76
C ASP A 91 7.95 7.62 23.96
N HIS A 92 8.50 7.77 25.14
CA HIS A 92 7.71 8.05 26.35
C HIS A 92 6.89 9.32 26.26
N PHE A 93 7.44 10.34 25.62
CA PHE A 93 6.81 11.67 25.55
C PHE A 93 6.33 12.04 24.15
N GLN A 94 6.78 11.33 23.14
CA GLN A 94 6.34 11.59 21.76
C GLN A 94 4.99 10.94 21.41
N GLY A 95 4.41 10.22 22.35
CA GLY A 95 3.04 9.70 22.24
C GLY A 95 2.85 8.53 21.30
N GLY A 96 3.78 8.26 20.40
CA GLY A 96 3.65 7.23 19.37
C GLY A 96 3.58 5.79 19.86
N ALA A 97 3.68 5.60 21.17
CA ALA A 97 3.82 4.27 21.72
C ALA A 97 2.78 3.90 22.75
N LEU A 98 1.78 4.70 22.93
CA LEU A 98 0.76 4.45 23.93
C LEU A 98 -0.58 4.26 23.25
N SER A 99 -1.20 3.12 23.46
CA SER A 99 -2.55 2.87 23.02
C SER A 99 -3.54 3.08 24.15
N PHE A 100 -4.71 3.50 23.79
CA PHE A 100 -5.85 3.67 24.67
C PHE A 100 -6.89 2.62 24.31
N ASN A 101 -7.28 1.85 25.29
CA ASN A 101 -8.30 0.82 25.11
C ASN A 101 -9.59 1.24 25.81
N ASN A 102 -10.69 0.90 25.20
CA ASN A 102 -11.97 0.93 25.88
C ASN A 102 -12.13 -0.39 26.65
N ASP A 103 -12.18 -0.33 27.98
CA ASP A 103 -12.40 -1.51 28.83
C ASP A 103 -13.78 -2.13 28.65
N LYS A 104 -14.73 -1.34 28.16
CA LYS A 104 -16.09 -1.76 27.88
C LYS A 104 -16.37 -1.57 26.41
N LEU A 105 -17.04 -2.52 25.81
CA LEU A 105 -17.49 -2.42 24.42
C LEU A 105 -18.48 -1.27 24.20
N THR A 106 -19.21 -0.91 25.24
CA THR A 106 -20.10 0.26 25.31
C THR A 106 -19.84 0.95 26.63
N PRO A 107 -18.91 1.91 26.72
CA PRO A 107 -18.48 2.48 28.00
C PRO A 107 -19.60 3.21 28.74
N GLU A 108 -20.39 3.99 28.05
CA GLU A 108 -21.53 4.72 28.59
C GLU A 108 -22.75 4.50 27.69
N ALA A 109 -23.98 4.52 28.28
CA ALA A 109 -25.19 4.21 27.55
C ALA A 109 -25.44 5.13 26.34
N ASN A 110 -25.02 6.38 26.42
CA ASN A 110 -25.18 7.37 25.35
C ASN A 110 -23.86 7.83 24.76
N SER A 111 -22.76 7.13 25.06
CA SER A 111 -21.45 7.47 24.53
C SER A 111 -21.32 7.03 23.08
N GLU A 112 -20.77 7.90 22.27
CA GLU A 112 -20.35 7.59 20.89
C GLU A 112 -18.89 7.15 20.83
N TYR A 113 -18.27 6.93 21.99
CA TYR A 113 -16.89 6.50 22.07
C TYR A 113 -16.69 5.12 21.41
N ARG A 114 -16.12 5.15 20.25
CA ARG A 114 -15.74 3.98 19.45
C ARG A 114 -14.37 4.16 18.83
N LEU A 115 -13.68 5.19 19.30
CA LEU A 115 -12.32 5.50 18.90
C LEU A 115 -11.34 4.89 19.89
N PHE A 116 -10.10 4.90 19.51
CA PHE A 116 -9.00 4.20 20.14
C PHE A 116 -9.05 2.71 19.95
N ASN A 117 -7.94 2.23 19.56
CA ASN A 117 -7.70 0.83 19.36
C ASN A 117 -7.11 0.17 20.59
N ARG A 118 -7.00 -1.09 20.48
CA ARG A 118 -6.35 -1.96 21.44
C ARG A 118 -5.23 -2.70 20.74
N THR A 119 -4.03 -2.23 20.92
CA THR A 119 -2.84 -2.87 20.37
C THR A 119 -2.10 -3.64 21.42
N PRO A 120 -1.53 -4.77 21.11
CA PRO A 120 -1.72 -5.56 19.91
C PRO A 120 -2.97 -6.41 20.07
N THR A 121 -3.78 -6.49 19.06
CA THR A 121 -4.99 -7.29 19.05
C THR A 121 -4.70 -8.74 18.71
N ASN A 122 -5.65 -9.42 18.08
CA ASN A 122 -5.45 -10.77 17.55
C ASN A 122 -4.30 -10.88 16.54
N GLN A 123 -3.75 -9.77 16.10
CA GLN A 123 -2.57 -9.72 15.23
C GLN A 123 -1.28 -10.12 15.94
N THR A 124 -1.23 -10.09 17.26
CA THR A 124 -0.02 -10.42 18.05
C THR A 124 0.61 -11.76 17.65
N GLY A 125 -0.20 -12.75 17.40
CA GLY A 125 0.26 -14.06 16.93
C GLY A 125 0.64 -14.10 15.45
N VAL A 126 0.21 -13.11 14.66
CA VAL A 126 0.36 -13.00 13.21
C VAL A 126 1.53 -12.09 12.85
N ARG A 127 1.70 -11.02 13.60
CA ARG A 127 2.73 -10.02 13.40
C ARG A 127 3.86 -10.15 14.40
N LYS A 128 4.71 -11.10 14.17
CA LYS A 128 6.04 -11.10 14.78
C LYS A 128 7.02 -10.66 13.72
N TYR A 129 7.29 -9.37 13.67
CA TYR A 129 8.29 -8.81 12.76
C TYR A 129 9.68 -9.36 13.02
N THR A 130 9.92 -9.65 14.28
CA THR A 130 11.16 -10.26 14.74
C THR A 130 10.80 -11.20 15.89
N ASN A 131 11.76 -11.90 16.47
CA ASN A 131 11.57 -12.58 17.74
C ASN A 131 11.36 -11.61 18.92
N ASP A 132 11.27 -10.34 18.63
CA ASP A 132 11.06 -9.26 19.59
C ASP A 132 9.59 -8.85 19.58
N ASP A 133 8.84 -9.35 20.54
CA ASP A 133 7.43 -9.01 20.76
C ASP A 133 7.23 -7.50 21.07
N SER A 134 8.33 -6.74 21.23
CA SER A 134 8.29 -5.32 21.57
C SER A 134 7.96 -4.41 20.37
N ILE A 135 8.09 -4.91 19.14
CA ILE A 135 7.95 -4.12 17.90
C ILE A 135 6.69 -4.51 17.13
N GLY A 136 5.81 -5.25 17.70
CA GLY A 136 4.65 -5.73 16.96
C GLY A 136 3.41 -4.88 17.15
N GLY A 137 2.68 -4.66 16.07
CA GLY A 137 1.27 -4.39 16.12
C GLY A 137 0.84 -3.06 16.71
N TYR A 138 1.40 -1.97 16.26
CA TYR A 138 0.77 -0.68 16.50
C TYR A 138 -0.44 -0.55 15.59
N GLU A 139 -1.61 -0.47 16.16
CA GLU A 139 -2.80 -0.15 15.40
C GLU A 139 -2.86 1.35 15.10
N LEU A 140 -2.46 2.22 16.03
CA LEU A 140 -2.42 3.66 15.81
C LEU A 140 -1.47 4.03 14.67
N LEU A 141 -2.02 4.60 13.61
CA LEU A 141 -1.26 5.21 12.53
C LEU A 141 -1.29 6.74 12.63
N LEU A 142 -2.45 7.34 12.59
CA LEU A 142 -2.61 8.80 12.60
C LEU A 142 -4.04 9.23 12.96
N ALA A 143 -4.24 10.52 13.19
CA ALA A 143 -5.54 11.15 13.47
C ALA A 143 -6.30 10.54 14.66
N ASN A 144 -7.63 10.42 14.57
CA ASN A 144 -8.44 9.70 15.52
C ASN A 144 -8.56 8.25 15.10
N ASP A 145 -7.85 7.42 15.81
CA ASP A 145 -7.78 5.99 15.58
C ASP A 145 -9.09 5.29 15.99
N ILE A 146 -9.53 4.35 15.17
CA ILE A 146 -10.81 3.64 15.35
C ILE A 146 -10.56 2.29 16.00
N ASP A 147 -11.28 1.97 17.08
CA ASP A 147 -11.21 0.64 17.72
C ASP A 147 -11.90 -0.43 16.86
N ASN A 148 -11.17 -0.94 15.88
CA ASN A 148 -11.62 -1.98 14.97
C ASN A 148 -11.82 -3.37 15.64
N SER A 149 -11.44 -3.52 16.91
CA SER A 149 -11.75 -4.72 17.70
C SER A 149 -13.12 -4.68 18.37
N ASN A 150 -13.77 -3.50 18.42
CA ASN A 150 -15.06 -3.32 19.05
C ASN A 150 -16.18 -3.92 18.19
N PRO A 151 -17.03 -4.84 18.71
CA PRO A 151 -18.09 -5.47 17.93
C PRO A 151 -19.13 -4.51 17.32
N VAL A 152 -19.36 -3.35 17.94
CA VAL A 152 -20.25 -2.32 17.38
C VAL A 152 -19.58 -1.63 16.19
N VAL A 153 -18.30 -1.31 16.34
CA VAL A 153 -17.48 -0.77 15.22
C VAL A 153 -17.38 -1.79 14.09
N GLN A 154 -17.14 -3.05 14.39
CA GLN A 154 -17.07 -4.12 13.38
C GLN A 154 -18.39 -4.27 12.60
N ALA A 155 -19.52 -4.12 13.27
CA ALA A 155 -20.82 -4.08 12.59
C ALA A 155 -20.93 -2.86 11.66
N GLU A 156 -20.51 -1.68 12.12
CA GLU A 156 -20.49 -0.47 11.28
C GLU A 156 -19.49 -0.58 10.13
N GLN A 157 -18.35 -1.18 10.34
CA GLN A 157 -17.39 -1.46 9.25
C GLN A 157 -18.01 -2.34 8.16
N LEU A 158 -18.77 -3.38 8.53
CA LEU A 158 -19.53 -4.20 7.60
C LEU A 158 -20.61 -3.37 6.87
N ASN A 159 -21.32 -2.51 7.58
CA ASN A 159 -22.32 -1.60 7.00
C ASN A 159 -21.69 -0.67 5.95
N TRP A 160 -20.52 -0.12 6.26
CA TRP A 160 -19.79 0.76 5.35
C TRP A 160 -19.22 0.02 4.14
N MET A 161 -18.69 -1.21 4.30
CA MET A 161 -18.31 -2.04 3.15
C MET A 161 -19.49 -2.27 2.20
N HIS A 162 -20.67 -2.59 2.77
CA HIS A 162 -21.88 -2.77 1.97
C HIS A 162 -22.28 -1.50 1.23
N TYR A 163 -22.20 -0.35 1.88
CA TYR A 163 -22.45 0.95 1.26
C TYR A 163 -21.51 1.22 0.10
N LEU A 164 -20.20 1.05 0.29
CA LEU A 164 -19.20 1.26 -0.77
C LEU A 164 -19.45 0.33 -1.95
N MET A 165 -19.59 -0.96 -1.70
CA MET A 165 -19.80 -1.95 -2.76
C MET A 165 -21.10 -1.74 -3.54
N ASN A 166 -22.09 -1.08 -2.95
CA ASN A 166 -23.40 -0.81 -3.56
C ASN A 166 -23.67 0.70 -3.71
N TYR A 167 -22.62 1.50 -3.81
CA TYR A 167 -22.71 2.96 -3.85
C TYR A 167 -23.67 3.46 -4.96
N GLY A 168 -23.50 2.97 -6.17
CA GLY A 168 -24.35 3.37 -7.31
C GLY A 168 -25.82 3.00 -7.08
N SER A 169 -26.09 1.79 -6.63
CA SER A 169 -27.46 1.32 -6.31
C SER A 169 -28.09 2.11 -5.18
N ILE A 170 -27.36 2.36 -4.09
CA ILE A 170 -27.87 3.03 -2.89
C ILE A 170 -28.06 4.53 -3.11
N VAL A 171 -27.08 5.21 -3.67
CA VAL A 171 -27.03 6.66 -3.75
C VAL A 171 -27.68 7.19 -5.01
N LYS A 172 -27.51 6.49 -6.12
CA LYS A 172 -27.91 6.93 -7.47
C LYS A 172 -29.06 6.12 -8.08
N GLY A 173 -29.41 4.98 -7.48
CA GLY A 173 -30.33 4.03 -8.11
C GLY A 173 -29.77 3.39 -9.37
N ASN A 174 -28.45 3.34 -9.49
CA ASN A 174 -27.72 2.93 -10.68
C ASN A 174 -26.71 1.80 -10.37
N LYS A 175 -27.11 0.57 -10.57
CA LYS A 175 -26.24 -0.59 -10.32
C LYS A 175 -24.96 -0.59 -11.16
N ALA A 176 -24.96 0.03 -12.33
CA ALA A 176 -23.77 0.08 -13.18
C ALA A 176 -22.63 0.96 -12.58
N ALA A 177 -22.94 1.70 -11.51
CA ALA A 177 -21.97 2.50 -10.75
C ALA A 177 -21.64 1.88 -9.37
N ASP A 178 -21.95 0.61 -9.13
CA ASP A 178 -21.49 -0.13 -7.94
C ASP A 178 -20.02 -0.52 -8.10
N PHE A 179 -19.28 -0.57 -7.01
CA PHE A 179 -17.90 -1.05 -7.01
C PHE A 179 -17.83 -2.58 -7.05
N ASP A 180 -16.73 -3.12 -7.55
CA ASP A 180 -16.52 -4.58 -7.67
C ASP A 180 -15.65 -5.15 -6.55
N GLY A 181 -14.74 -4.36 -5.98
CA GLY A 181 -13.82 -4.80 -4.95
C GLY A 181 -13.28 -3.63 -4.14
N LEU A 182 -12.37 -3.94 -3.21
CA LEU A 182 -11.79 -2.98 -2.27
C LEU A 182 -10.26 -2.97 -2.37
N ARG A 183 -9.68 -1.80 -2.19
CA ARG A 183 -8.32 -1.66 -1.66
C ARG A 183 -8.48 -1.37 -0.18
N ILE A 184 -7.97 -2.24 0.68
CA ILE A 184 -8.05 -2.08 2.14
C ILE A 184 -6.78 -1.39 2.61
N ASP A 185 -6.97 -0.17 3.09
CA ASP A 185 -5.92 0.73 3.56
C ASP A 185 -5.38 0.30 4.92
N ALA A 186 -4.09 0.55 5.13
CA ALA A 186 -3.41 0.44 6.41
C ALA A 186 -3.66 -0.88 7.17
N VAL A 187 -3.62 -2.00 6.47
CA VAL A 187 -3.91 -3.33 7.05
C VAL A 187 -3.05 -3.63 8.27
N ASP A 188 -1.83 -3.13 8.29
CA ASP A 188 -0.91 -3.26 9.42
C ASP A 188 -1.39 -2.51 10.68
N ASN A 189 -2.29 -1.58 10.55
CA ASN A 189 -2.75 -0.69 11.61
C ASN A 189 -4.19 -0.99 12.07
N ILE A 190 -4.83 -2.02 11.55
CA ILE A 190 -6.20 -2.41 11.92
C ILE A 190 -6.24 -3.79 12.58
N ASP A 191 -7.32 -4.07 13.27
CA ASP A 191 -7.59 -5.41 13.80
C ASP A 191 -7.83 -6.40 12.66
N ALA A 192 -7.15 -7.55 12.69
CA ALA A 192 -7.26 -8.57 11.64
C ALA A 192 -8.68 -9.14 11.48
N ASP A 193 -9.55 -8.99 12.46
CA ASP A 193 -10.96 -9.37 12.34
C ASP A 193 -11.66 -8.63 11.18
N ILE A 194 -11.23 -7.41 10.85
CA ILE A 194 -11.78 -6.65 9.72
C ILE A 194 -11.55 -7.38 8.39
N LEU A 195 -10.40 -8.02 8.22
CA LEU A 195 -10.10 -8.82 7.03
C LEU A 195 -10.97 -10.07 6.95
N ASP A 196 -11.23 -10.71 8.09
CA ASP A 196 -12.17 -11.81 8.19
C ASP A 196 -13.60 -11.40 7.82
N ILE A 197 -14.05 -10.26 8.37
CA ILE A 197 -15.37 -9.71 8.10
C ILE A 197 -15.52 -9.39 6.61
N ALA A 198 -14.52 -8.75 6.00
CA ALA A 198 -14.53 -8.46 4.58
C ALA A 198 -14.60 -9.75 3.74
N SER A 199 -13.76 -10.74 4.04
CA SER A 199 -13.77 -12.02 3.34
C SER A 199 -15.12 -12.75 3.47
N ASP A 200 -15.68 -12.81 4.67
CA ASP A 200 -16.97 -13.44 4.90
C ASP A 200 -18.10 -12.71 4.18
N TYR A 201 -18.07 -11.37 4.17
CA TYR A 201 -19.01 -10.56 3.40
C TYR A 201 -18.96 -10.87 1.90
N PHE A 202 -17.77 -10.90 1.30
CA PHE A 202 -17.61 -11.22 -0.13
C PHE A 202 -18.05 -12.66 -0.44
N LYS A 203 -17.78 -13.62 0.44
CA LYS A 203 -18.27 -15.00 0.30
C LYS A 203 -19.79 -15.07 0.36
N ALA A 204 -20.40 -14.38 1.31
CA ALA A 204 -21.84 -14.40 1.52
C ALA A 204 -22.60 -13.70 0.38
N VAL A 205 -22.16 -12.50 0.00
CA VAL A 205 -22.89 -11.64 -0.95
C VAL A 205 -22.51 -11.92 -2.39
N TYR A 206 -21.23 -11.99 -2.70
CA TYR A 206 -20.71 -12.10 -4.07
C TYR A 206 -20.33 -13.53 -4.48
N LYS A 207 -20.44 -14.49 -3.55
CA LYS A 207 -20.18 -15.91 -3.82
C LYS A 207 -18.79 -16.19 -4.41
N ILE A 208 -17.76 -15.48 -3.92
CA ILE A 208 -16.40 -15.55 -4.48
C ILE A 208 -15.78 -16.95 -4.48
N ASN A 209 -16.28 -17.87 -3.65
CA ASN A 209 -15.83 -19.26 -3.63
C ASN A 209 -16.53 -20.15 -4.66
N ARG A 210 -17.53 -19.63 -5.39
CA ARG A 210 -18.33 -20.42 -6.31
C ARG A 210 -17.59 -20.75 -7.60
N SER A 211 -16.87 -19.80 -8.16
CA SER A 211 -16.06 -19.97 -9.36
C SER A 211 -14.85 -19.05 -9.37
N GLU A 212 -13.88 -19.36 -10.22
CA GLU A 212 -12.72 -18.49 -10.45
C GLU A 212 -13.15 -17.10 -10.95
N LYS A 213 -14.16 -17.06 -11.84
CA LYS A 213 -14.68 -15.80 -12.33
C LYS A 213 -15.29 -14.95 -11.22
N ASP A 214 -16.11 -15.52 -10.34
CA ASP A 214 -16.71 -14.78 -9.22
C ASP A 214 -15.63 -14.21 -8.30
N SER A 215 -14.57 -14.96 -8.06
CA SER A 215 -13.43 -14.48 -7.25
C SER A 215 -12.68 -13.33 -7.91
N ILE A 216 -12.35 -13.45 -9.19
CA ILE A 216 -11.58 -12.43 -9.92
C ILE A 216 -12.43 -11.18 -10.18
N ASP A 217 -13.72 -11.31 -10.42
CA ASP A 217 -14.62 -10.18 -10.58
C ASP A 217 -14.71 -9.30 -9.33
N HIS A 218 -14.43 -9.87 -8.15
CA HIS A 218 -14.50 -9.19 -6.86
C HIS A 218 -13.15 -9.23 -6.11
N LEU A 219 -12.03 -9.04 -6.81
CA LEU A 219 -10.71 -8.94 -6.20
C LEU A 219 -10.65 -7.76 -5.24
N SER A 220 -9.96 -7.97 -4.12
CA SER A 220 -9.56 -6.93 -3.20
C SER A 220 -8.05 -7.00 -2.97
N ILE A 221 -7.42 -5.85 -2.71
CA ILE A 221 -6.00 -5.76 -2.40
C ILE A 221 -5.80 -5.22 -0.99
N LEU A 222 -4.80 -5.75 -0.31
CA LEU A 222 -4.45 -5.38 1.05
C LEU A 222 -3.17 -4.55 1.05
N GLU A 223 -3.22 -3.37 1.65
CA GLU A 223 -2.00 -2.60 1.90
C GLU A 223 -1.32 -3.10 3.18
N ASP A 224 -0.51 -4.11 3.04
CA ASP A 224 0.23 -4.74 4.13
C ASP A 224 1.74 -4.68 3.86
N TRP A 225 2.43 -3.78 4.52
CA TRP A 225 3.87 -3.57 4.38
C TRP A 225 4.72 -4.62 5.08
N SER A 226 4.12 -5.43 5.93
CA SER A 226 4.83 -6.34 6.83
C SER A 226 5.15 -7.71 6.25
N ASP A 227 4.70 -8.02 5.03
CA ASP A 227 4.77 -9.36 4.42
C ASP A 227 4.12 -10.48 5.27
N ASN A 228 3.22 -10.13 6.19
CA ASN A 228 2.47 -11.10 6.98
C ASN A 228 1.13 -11.52 6.35
N ASP A 229 0.78 -10.90 5.26
CA ASP A 229 -0.45 -11.11 4.50
C ASP A 229 -0.77 -12.57 4.21
N PRO A 230 0.19 -13.46 3.86
CA PRO A 230 -0.13 -14.86 3.64
C PRO A 230 -0.85 -15.51 4.82
N ARG A 231 -0.66 -15.01 6.04
CA ARG A 231 -1.35 -15.47 7.24
C ARG A 231 -2.78 -14.94 7.32
N PHE A 232 -3.01 -13.72 6.84
CA PHE A 232 -4.34 -13.13 6.80
C PHE A 232 -5.22 -13.76 5.72
N VAL A 233 -4.66 -14.02 4.54
CA VAL A 233 -5.42 -14.48 3.38
C VAL A 233 -5.46 -15.98 3.21
N LYS A 234 -4.61 -16.74 3.89
CA LYS A 234 -4.48 -18.20 3.72
C LYS A 234 -5.81 -18.93 3.77
N ASP A 235 -6.69 -18.53 4.67
CA ASP A 235 -7.98 -19.16 4.89
C ASP A 235 -9.16 -18.26 4.47
N LYS A 236 -8.89 -17.10 3.84
CA LYS A 236 -9.88 -16.07 3.52
C LYS A 236 -10.48 -16.17 2.13
N GLY A 237 -9.89 -16.95 1.27
CA GLY A 237 -10.23 -16.97 -0.13
C GLY A 237 -9.26 -16.13 -0.96
N ASN A 238 -9.27 -16.35 -2.26
CA ASN A 238 -8.33 -15.76 -3.20
C ASN A 238 -8.73 -14.36 -3.69
N ASN A 239 -9.82 -13.81 -3.22
CA ASN A 239 -10.26 -12.48 -3.59
C ASN A 239 -9.50 -11.35 -2.88
N GLN A 240 -8.73 -11.67 -1.84
CA GLN A 240 -7.85 -10.73 -1.14
C GLN A 240 -6.41 -11.04 -1.51
N LEU A 241 -5.80 -10.13 -2.27
CA LEU A 241 -4.39 -10.23 -2.65
C LEU A 241 -3.55 -9.46 -1.64
N SER A 242 -2.65 -10.16 -0.98
CA SER A 242 -1.65 -9.53 -0.14
C SER A 242 -0.54 -8.89 -0.96
N MET A 243 0.15 -7.90 -0.40
CA MET A 243 1.26 -7.22 -1.06
C MET A 243 2.55 -8.05 -0.95
N ASP A 244 3.24 -8.28 -2.06
CA ASP A 244 4.63 -8.76 -2.04
C ASP A 244 5.57 -7.56 -1.85
N ASN A 245 5.60 -7.06 -0.62
CA ASN A 245 6.42 -5.89 -0.26
C ASN A 245 7.91 -6.19 -0.41
N SER A 246 8.35 -7.40 -0.14
CA SER A 246 9.75 -7.80 -0.33
C SER A 246 10.19 -7.72 -1.79
N LEU A 247 9.33 -8.09 -2.74
CA LEU A 247 9.62 -7.91 -4.16
C LEU A 247 9.64 -6.43 -4.55
N ARG A 248 8.64 -5.64 -4.09
CA ARG A 248 8.63 -4.19 -4.31
C ARG A 248 9.89 -3.53 -3.77
N ALA A 249 10.28 -3.84 -2.53
CA ALA A 249 11.52 -3.33 -1.94
C ALA A 249 12.76 -3.77 -2.74
N SER A 250 12.76 -5.00 -3.28
CA SER A 250 13.84 -5.47 -4.13
C SER A 250 13.93 -4.69 -5.44
N PHE A 251 12.81 -4.33 -6.08
CA PHE A 251 12.83 -3.40 -7.21
C PHE A 251 13.47 -2.06 -6.84
N LEU A 252 13.05 -1.49 -5.71
CA LEU A 252 13.58 -0.20 -5.23
C LEU A 252 15.10 -0.27 -5.04
N TRP A 253 15.58 -1.24 -4.28
CA TRP A 253 16.97 -1.32 -3.89
C TRP A 253 17.90 -1.84 -4.99
N THR A 254 17.43 -2.71 -5.89
CA THR A 254 18.28 -3.26 -6.93
C THR A 254 18.34 -2.39 -8.18
N LEU A 255 17.25 -1.69 -8.51
CA LEU A 255 17.07 -0.99 -9.79
C LEU A 255 16.89 0.52 -9.66
N LEU A 256 15.97 0.96 -8.77
CA LEU A 256 15.49 2.33 -8.79
C LEU A 256 16.41 3.33 -8.10
N LYS A 257 17.03 2.94 -6.99
CA LYS A 257 17.92 3.80 -6.20
C LYS A 257 19.11 4.33 -7.02
N PRO A 258 19.66 5.49 -6.63
CA PRO A 258 20.94 5.93 -7.16
C PRO A 258 22.01 4.82 -7.14
N LEU A 259 22.92 4.84 -8.10
CA LEU A 259 23.82 3.72 -8.40
C LEU A 259 24.65 3.25 -7.20
N ASP A 260 25.13 4.19 -6.38
CA ASP A 260 25.94 3.95 -5.19
C ASP A 260 25.15 3.29 -4.02
N LYS A 261 23.84 3.24 -4.13
CA LYS A 261 22.93 2.69 -3.10
C LYS A 261 22.27 1.37 -3.52
N ARG A 262 22.63 0.82 -4.68
CA ARG A 262 21.98 -0.39 -5.21
C ARG A 262 22.46 -1.67 -4.52
N SER A 263 21.54 -2.62 -4.41
CA SER A 263 21.77 -3.99 -3.99
C SER A 263 21.98 -4.92 -5.19
N PRO A 264 22.52 -6.14 -4.97
CA PRO A 264 22.67 -7.14 -6.04
C PRO A 264 21.34 -7.54 -6.67
N LEU A 265 21.32 -7.76 -7.99
CA LEU A 265 20.13 -8.21 -8.73
C LEU A 265 19.56 -9.53 -8.24
N GLU A 266 20.36 -10.41 -7.66
CA GLU A 266 19.88 -11.68 -7.09
C GLU A 266 18.80 -11.51 -6.03
N ASN A 267 18.74 -10.36 -5.38
CA ASN A 267 17.69 -10.06 -4.41
C ASN A 267 16.29 -10.10 -5.02
N LEU A 268 16.16 -9.85 -6.33
CA LEU A 268 14.90 -10.00 -7.07
C LEU A 268 14.41 -11.45 -7.14
N LEU A 269 15.31 -12.42 -6.99
CA LEU A 269 14.98 -13.83 -7.01
C LEU A 269 14.70 -14.41 -5.63
N THR A 270 15.35 -13.87 -4.60
CA THR A 270 15.42 -14.45 -3.25
C THR A 270 14.64 -13.68 -2.20
N ASN A 271 14.55 -12.36 -2.34
CA ASN A 271 13.87 -11.48 -1.40
C ASN A 271 12.47 -11.17 -1.90
N SER A 272 11.59 -12.13 -1.80
CA SER A 272 10.19 -12.05 -2.20
C SER A 272 9.40 -13.05 -1.33
N VAL A 273 8.10 -12.88 -1.27
CA VAL A 273 7.19 -13.87 -0.65
C VAL A 273 7.32 -15.22 -1.36
N VAL A 274 7.66 -15.20 -2.64
CA VAL A 274 7.85 -16.40 -3.47
C VAL A 274 9.29 -16.44 -3.99
N ASP A 275 9.99 -17.57 -3.79
CA ASP A 275 11.28 -17.81 -4.44
C ASP A 275 11.06 -17.94 -5.96
N ARG A 276 11.76 -17.12 -6.74
CA ARG A 276 11.55 -16.98 -8.17
C ARG A 276 12.64 -17.65 -9.02
N ARG A 277 13.53 -18.42 -8.39
CA ARG A 277 14.61 -19.10 -9.11
C ARG A 277 14.12 -20.39 -9.77
N GLY A 278 14.63 -20.65 -10.98
CA GLY A 278 14.41 -21.90 -11.68
C GLY A 278 13.06 -22.00 -12.39
N GLU A 279 12.66 -23.21 -12.73
CA GLU A 279 11.38 -23.56 -13.33
C GLU A 279 10.36 -23.99 -12.27
N GLY A 280 9.12 -23.67 -12.55
CA GLY A 280 7.98 -24.14 -11.78
C GLY A 280 7.70 -23.33 -10.55
N GLN A 281 6.49 -23.50 -10.09
CA GLN A 281 6.01 -22.93 -8.85
C GLN A 281 5.95 -24.01 -7.79
N LYS A 282 6.24 -23.61 -6.57
CA LYS A 282 5.90 -24.43 -5.41
C LYS A 282 4.36 -24.51 -5.30
N GLU A 283 3.85 -25.71 -5.04
CA GLU A 283 2.44 -25.88 -4.70
C GLU A 283 2.07 -25.01 -3.49
N GLY A 284 0.88 -24.44 -3.50
CA GLY A 284 0.34 -23.68 -2.39
C GLY A 284 0.84 -22.24 -2.29
N VAL A 285 1.34 -21.65 -3.37
CA VAL A 285 1.65 -20.22 -3.40
C VAL A 285 0.38 -19.41 -3.19
N ILE A 286 0.45 -18.50 -2.24
CA ILE A 286 -0.64 -17.57 -1.94
C ILE A 286 -0.59 -16.44 -2.96
N PRO A 287 -1.73 -16.07 -3.58
CA PRO A 287 -1.78 -14.96 -4.52
C PRO A 287 -1.34 -13.66 -3.85
N THR A 288 -0.50 -12.90 -4.56
CA THR A 288 -0.01 -11.59 -4.15
C THR A 288 -0.22 -10.56 -5.25
N TYR A 289 -0.05 -9.28 -4.92
CA TYR A 289 0.16 -8.23 -5.90
C TYR A 289 1.47 -7.49 -5.58
N THR A 290 2.02 -6.81 -6.56
CA THR A 290 3.19 -5.95 -6.37
C THR A 290 3.16 -4.75 -7.29
N PHE A 291 3.98 -3.76 -6.99
CA PHE A 291 4.11 -2.52 -7.77
C PHE A 291 5.56 -2.03 -7.76
N VAL A 292 5.87 -1.13 -8.67
CA VAL A 292 7.19 -0.48 -8.75
C VAL A 292 7.22 0.75 -7.84
N ARG A 293 6.23 1.64 -8.01
CA ARG A 293 5.98 2.81 -7.14
C ARG A 293 4.49 2.91 -6.87
N ALA A 294 4.09 3.71 -5.89
CA ALA A 294 2.71 3.96 -5.53
C ALA A 294 2.51 5.42 -5.11
N HIS A 295 1.25 5.81 -4.89
CA HIS A 295 0.86 7.20 -4.59
C HIS A 295 1.51 7.78 -3.33
N ASP A 296 1.84 6.97 -2.34
CA ASP A 296 2.30 7.37 -1.00
C ASP A 296 3.66 6.78 -0.61
N SER A 297 4.30 6.01 -1.47
CA SER A 297 5.54 5.33 -1.14
C SER A 297 6.78 6.14 -1.58
N GLU A 298 7.41 5.73 -2.67
CA GLU A 298 8.72 6.26 -3.05
C GLU A 298 8.71 7.75 -3.40
N VAL A 299 7.63 8.26 -3.98
CA VAL A 299 7.53 9.68 -4.36
C VAL A 299 7.46 10.57 -3.12
N GLN A 300 6.62 10.21 -2.17
CA GLN A 300 6.50 10.96 -0.92
C GLN A 300 7.81 10.97 -0.14
N THR A 301 8.49 9.83 -0.04
CA THR A 301 9.80 9.72 0.60
C THR A 301 10.83 10.62 -0.08
N VAL A 302 10.89 10.60 -1.41
CA VAL A 302 11.83 11.43 -2.17
C VAL A 302 11.54 12.93 -1.98
N LEU A 303 10.27 13.32 -1.97
CA LEU A 303 9.88 14.72 -1.71
C LEU A 303 10.25 15.13 -0.28
N ALA A 304 10.04 14.27 0.70
CA ALA A 304 10.44 14.51 2.09
C ALA A 304 11.95 14.71 2.21
N ASP A 305 12.75 13.85 1.57
CA ASP A 305 14.20 13.98 1.54
C ASP A 305 14.65 15.29 0.88
N ILE A 306 14.03 15.67 -0.24
CA ILE A 306 14.33 16.94 -0.92
C ILE A 306 13.99 18.14 -0.02
N ILE A 307 12.82 18.12 0.64
CA ILE A 307 12.41 19.22 1.53
C ILE A 307 13.38 19.32 2.69
N HIS A 308 13.70 18.22 3.36
CA HIS A 308 14.65 18.19 4.45
C HIS A 308 16.02 18.73 4.05
N ASP A 309 16.56 18.28 2.92
CA ASP A 309 17.94 18.59 2.53
C ASP A 309 18.10 20.00 1.93
N LYS A 310 17.08 20.50 1.21
CA LYS A 310 17.20 21.69 0.37
C LYS A 310 16.31 22.87 0.79
N ILE A 311 15.25 22.61 1.59
CA ILE A 311 14.22 23.62 1.88
C ILE A 311 14.09 23.86 3.38
N ASP A 312 13.82 22.83 4.17
CA ASP A 312 13.61 22.92 5.61
C ASP A 312 14.15 21.69 6.34
N PRO A 313 15.32 21.80 6.99
CA PRO A 313 15.93 20.67 7.68
C PRO A 313 15.20 20.22 8.95
N ASN A 314 14.14 20.94 9.36
CA ASN A 314 13.36 20.59 10.55
C ASN A 314 12.06 19.85 10.20
N THR A 315 11.81 19.54 8.93
CA THR A 315 10.59 18.81 8.52
C THR A 315 10.53 17.41 9.14
N ASP A 316 9.33 17.00 9.52
CA ASP A 316 9.04 15.65 10.01
C ASP A 316 8.66 14.66 8.89
N GLY A 317 8.54 15.14 7.67
CA GLY A 317 8.13 14.32 6.51
C GLY A 317 6.63 14.21 6.30
N PHE A 318 5.79 14.76 7.18
CA PHE A 318 4.33 14.66 7.13
C PHE A 318 3.61 16.02 7.13
N THR A 319 4.27 17.07 7.52
CA THR A 319 3.74 18.43 7.63
C THR A 319 4.44 19.38 6.66
N PHE A 320 4.00 19.34 5.40
CA PHE A 320 4.53 20.24 4.37
C PHE A 320 3.50 21.32 4.03
N THR A 321 4.01 22.51 3.68
CA THR A 321 3.17 23.51 3.03
C THR A 321 3.09 23.25 1.52
N LEU A 322 2.04 23.74 0.87
CA LEU A 322 1.93 23.68 -0.59
C LEU A 322 3.11 24.36 -1.29
N GLU A 323 3.64 25.45 -0.71
CA GLU A 323 4.81 26.15 -1.25
C GLU A 323 6.07 25.27 -1.17
N GLN A 324 6.28 24.57 -0.05
CA GLN A 324 7.39 23.61 0.09
C GLN A 324 7.28 22.47 -0.92
N LEU A 325 6.09 21.93 -1.12
CA LEU A 325 5.83 20.89 -2.12
C LEU A 325 6.12 21.38 -3.54
N GLN A 326 5.69 22.58 -3.92
CA GLN A 326 5.98 23.15 -5.23
C GLN A 326 7.49 23.28 -5.47
N LYS A 327 8.23 23.84 -4.52
CA LYS A 327 9.70 23.92 -4.60
C LYS A 327 10.36 22.55 -4.68
N ALA A 328 9.88 21.58 -3.91
CA ALA A 328 10.38 20.22 -3.95
C ALA A 328 10.16 19.56 -5.31
N PHE A 329 8.99 19.76 -5.93
CA PHE A 329 8.71 19.25 -7.28
C PHE A 329 9.56 19.91 -8.37
N GLU A 330 9.93 21.17 -8.25
CA GLU A 330 10.91 21.78 -9.16
C GLU A 330 12.26 21.07 -9.12
N ILE A 331 12.76 20.78 -7.91
CA ILE A 331 14.01 20.04 -7.69
C ILE A 331 13.84 18.59 -8.18
N TYR A 332 12.73 17.94 -7.84
CA TYR A 332 12.40 16.57 -8.24
C TYR A 332 12.44 16.43 -9.78
N LYS A 333 11.75 17.30 -10.51
CA LYS A 333 11.72 17.30 -11.99
C LYS A 333 13.09 17.57 -12.61
N ALA A 334 13.87 18.47 -12.01
CA ALA A 334 15.22 18.75 -12.45
C ALA A 334 16.13 17.53 -12.25
N ASP A 335 15.99 16.84 -11.12
CA ASP A 335 16.76 15.64 -10.83
C ASP A 335 16.36 14.46 -11.72
N GLN A 336 15.08 14.31 -12.07
CA GLN A 336 14.62 13.27 -12.99
C GLN A 336 15.33 13.32 -14.37
N LYS A 337 15.71 14.51 -14.82
CA LYS A 337 16.41 14.70 -16.12
C LYS A 337 17.90 14.39 -16.06
N LYS A 338 18.48 14.23 -14.88
CA LYS A 338 19.90 13.91 -14.72
C LYS A 338 20.18 12.46 -15.06
N VAL A 339 21.37 12.19 -15.58
CA VAL A 339 21.92 10.85 -15.70
C VAL A 339 22.31 10.31 -14.33
N ASN A 340 23.05 11.11 -13.55
CA ASN A 340 23.40 10.79 -12.18
C ASN A 340 22.41 11.49 -11.25
N LYS A 341 21.40 10.76 -10.82
CA LYS A 341 20.33 11.26 -9.94
C LYS A 341 20.78 11.30 -8.49
N GLU A 342 20.36 12.32 -7.78
CA GLU A 342 20.60 12.45 -6.35
C GLU A 342 19.45 11.85 -5.53
N TYR A 343 18.22 12.05 -5.98
CA TYR A 343 16.99 11.68 -5.26
C TYR A 343 16.10 10.72 -6.04
N THR A 344 15.85 11.02 -7.31
CA THR A 344 14.81 10.36 -8.08
C THR A 344 15.26 9.01 -8.63
N HIS A 345 14.33 8.27 -9.21
CA HIS A 345 14.50 6.89 -9.60
C HIS A 345 14.98 6.72 -11.04
N SER A 346 15.83 5.74 -11.26
CA SER A 346 16.21 5.22 -12.57
C SER A 346 15.54 3.88 -12.82
N ASN A 347 15.66 3.33 -14.04
CA ASN A 347 15.28 1.95 -14.37
C ASN A 347 13.81 1.58 -14.09
N ILE A 348 12.91 2.56 -14.02
CA ILE A 348 11.47 2.29 -13.81
C ILE A 348 10.96 1.31 -14.88
N ALA A 349 11.28 1.53 -16.16
CA ALA A 349 10.84 0.63 -17.23
C ALA A 349 11.41 -0.79 -17.11
N ALA A 350 12.64 -0.95 -16.56
CA ALA A 350 13.22 -2.28 -16.30
C ALA A 350 12.47 -3.02 -15.19
N ALA A 351 12.11 -2.33 -14.11
CA ALA A 351 11.27 -2.89 -13.05
C ALA A 351 9.88 -3.28 -13.59
N TYR A 352 9.26 -2.44 -14.43
CA TYR A 352 8.00 -2.77 -15.08
C TYR A 352 8.10 -3.98 -16.01
N ALA A 353 9.19 -4.11 -16.78
CA ALA A 353 9.37 -5.27 -17.66
C ALA A 353 9.41 -6.57 -16.85
N LEU A 354 10.10 -6.59 -15.72
CA LEU A 354 10.14 -7.74 -14.81
C LEU A 354 8.77 -7.97 -14.16
N MET A 355 8.14 -6.93 -13.62
CA MET A 355 6.83 -7.03 -12.95
C MET A 355 5.73 -7.51 -13.88
N LEU A 356 5.63 -6.93 -15.08
CA LEU A 356 4.58 -7.27 -16.06
C LEU A 356 4.76 -8.64 -16.72
N THR A 357 5.94 -9.22 -16.64
CA THR A 357 6.20 -10.58 -17.13
C THR A 357 6.28 -11.61 -16.00
N ASN A 358 6.21 -11.16 -14.76
CA ASN A 358 6.27 -12.04 -13.60
C ASN A 358 5.00 -12.89 -13.44
N LYS A 359 5.17 -14.15 -13.04
CA LYS A 359 4.09 -15.06 -12.68
C LYS A 359 3.86 -15.01 -11.16
N HIS A 360 2.63 -15.30 -10.71
CA HIS A 360 2.25 -15.41 -9.30
C HIS A 360 2.17 -14.11 -8.51
N SER A 361 2.24 -13.00 -9.19
CA SER A 361 1.99 -11.70 -8.59
C SER A 361 1.24 -10.82 -9.58
N VAL A 362 0.05 -10.36 -9.20
CA VAL A 362 -0.73 -9.45 -10.03
C VAL A 362 -0.04 -8.08 -10.03
N PRO A 363 0.35 -7.55 -11.19
CA PRO A 363 0.99 -6.24 -11.26
C PRO A 363 -0.02 -5.12 -11.00
N ARG A 364 0.41 -4.14 -10.21
CA ARG A 364 -0.30 -2.88 -9.98
C ARG A 364 0.49 -1.74 -10.62
N VAL A 365 -0.06 -1.18 -11.68
CA VAL A 365 0.54 -0.08 -12.44
C VAL A 365 0.19 1.24 -11.79
N TYR A 366 1.17 2.06 -11.46
CA TYR A 366 0.97 3.36 -10.84
C TYR A 366 0.78 4.46 -11.88
N TYR A 367 -0.22 5.31 -11.67
CA TYR A 367 -0.50 6.48 -12.49
C TYR A 367 0.74 7.36 -12.71
N GLY A 368 1.48 7.68 -11.65
CA GLY A 368 2.66 8.56 -11.69
C GLY A 368 3.88 7.97 -12.41
N ASP A 369 3.83 6.70 -12.82
CA ASP A 369 4.85 6.09 -13.69
C ASP A 369 4.54 6.29 -15.18
N MET A 370 3.28 6.54 -15.52
CA MET A 370 2.84 6.81 -16.90
C MET A 370 2.65 8.30 -17.18
N TRP A 371 2.20 9.06 -16.21
CA TRP A 371 2.12 10.53 -16.26
C TRP A 371 2.99 11.14 -15.17
N THR A 372 3.00 12.45 -15.06
CA THR A 372 3.71 13.12 -13.97
C THR A 372 2.93 12.97 -12.66
N ASP A 373 3.65 12.86 -11.55
CA ASP A 373 3.05 12.74 -10.21
C ASP A 373 2.22 13.98 -9.85
N ASP A 374 2.68 15.16 -10.25
CA ASP A 374 1.98 16.44 -10.11
C ASP A 374 1.32 16.87 -11.44
N GLY A 375 0.67 18.02 -11.42
CA GLY A 375 -0.04 18.56 -12.59
C GLY A 375 -1.47 18.04 -12.72
N GLN A 376 -2.14 18.42 -13.79
CA GLN A 376 -3.50 17.97 -14.07
C GLN A 376 -3.51 16.51 -14.51
N PHE A 377 -4.53 15.77 -14.11
CA PHE A 377 -4.65 14.35 -14.40
C PHE A 377 -4.58 14.04 -15.90
N MET A 378 -3.69 13.14 -16.30
CA MET A 378 -3.43 12.74 -17.69
C MET A 378 -2.99 13.86 -18.66
N ASP A 379 -2.41 14.94 -18.12
CA ASP A 379 -2.01 16.08 -18.96
C ASP A 379 -0.60 15.92 -19.53
N VAL A 380 0.35 15.54 -18.70
CA VAL A 380 1.76 15.40 -19.10
C VAL A 380 2.23 13.96 -18.92
N LYS A 381 2.66 13.34 -20.01
CA LYS A 381 3.24 12.00 -20.00
C LYS A 381 4.62 12.01 -19.34
N SER A 382 4.92 10.95 -18.57
CA SER A 382 6.26 10.70 -18.06
C SER A 382 7.20 10.21 -19.18
N ASP A 383 8.50 10.26 -18.93
CA ASP A 383 9.50 9.70 -19.86
C ASP A 383 9.37 8.17 -20.01
N ASN A 384 8.66 7.49 -19.11
CA ASN A 384 8.44 6.04 -19.15
C ASN A 384 7.12 5.64 -19.83
N PHE A 385 6.27 6.60 -20.20
CA PHE A 385 4.93 6.32 -20.74
C PHE A 385 4.93 5.34 -21.91
N ASP A 386 5.77 5.60 -22.92
CA ASP A 386 5.81 4.80 -24.15
C ASP A 386 6.32 3.39 -23.87
N ALA A 387 7.35 3.26 -23.02
CA ALA A 387 7.92 1.96 -22.64
C ALA A 387 6.89 1.14 -21.84
N ILE A 388 6.26 1.71 -20.83
CA ILE A 388 5.25 1.02 -19.99
C ILE A 388 4.04 0.64 -20.85
N SER A 389 3.58 1.53 -21.74
CA SER A 389 2.47 1.22 -22.66
C SER A 389 2.79 0.05 -23.57
N ALA A 390 3.99 0.00 -24.12
CA ALA A 390 4.44 -1.11 -24.97
C ALA A 390 4.55 -2.43 -24.19
N LEU A 391 5.08 -2.38 -22.97
CA LEU A 391 5.18 -3.54 -22.08
C LEU A 391 3.79 -4.09 -21.69
N LEU A 392 2.83 -3.23 -21.40
CA LEU A 392 1.44 -3.62 -21.12
C LEU A 392 0.78 -4.30 -22.31
N LYS A 393 0.92 -3.74 -23.51
CA LYS A 393 0.40 -4.34 -24.75
C LYS A 393 1.11 -5.68 -25.07
N ALA A 394 2.42 -5.75 -24.83
CA ALA A 394 3.17 -6.99 -24.99
C ALA A 394 2.72 -8.07 -23.98
N ARG A 395 2.40 -7.68 -22.75
CA ARG A 395 1.83 -8.60 -21.76
C ARG A 395 0.55 -9.27 -22.29
N VAL A 396 -0.39 -8.49 -22.79
CA VAL A 396 -1.63 -9.03 -23.38
C VAL A 396 -1.33 -10.02 -24.49
N LYS A 397 -0.40 -9.67 -25.36
CA LYS A 397 -0.18 -10.40 -26.63
C LYS A 397 0.73 -11.63 -26.47
N TYR A 398 1.67 -11.60 -25.53
CA TYR A 398 2.76 -12.59 -25.49
C TYR A 398 2.93 -13.30 -24.15
N VAL A 399 2.56 -12.68 -23.03
CA VAL A 399 2.94 -13.16 -21.70
C VAL A 399 1.93 -14.18 -21.17
N GLY A 400 2.39 -15.38 -20.90
CA GLY A 400 1.60 -16.48 -20.34
C GLY A 400 2.45 -17.72 -20.12
N GLY A 401 1.87 -18.73 -19.48
CA GLY A 401 2.52 -20.01 -19.21
C GLY A 401 3.53 -19.96 -18.08
N GLY A 402 4.41 -20.96 -18.05
CA GLY A 402 5.47 -21.10 -17.05
C GLY A 402 6.49 -19.99 -17.11
N GLN A 403 7.22 -19.81 -16.03
CA GLN A 403 8.29 -18.82 -15.89
C GLN A 403 9.60 -19.51 -15.51
N PHE A 404 10.71 -19.00 -16.05
CA PHE A 404 12.06 -19.34 -15.62
C PHE A 404 12.88 -18.07 -15.44
N MET A 405 13.51 -17.93 -14.27
CA MET A 405 14.39 -16.80 -13.97
C MET A 405 15.75 -17.29 -13.53
N ASP A 406 16.80 -16.63 -14.03
CA ASP A 406 18.18 -16.98 -13.71
C ASP A 406 19.13 -15.77 -13.79
N MET A 407 20.26 -15.88 -13.08
CA MET A 407 21.35 -14.91 -13.11
C MET A 407 22.46 -15.40 -14.01
N HIS A 408 22.94 -14.53 -14.88
CA HIS A 408 24.09 -14.76 -15.73
C HIS A 408 25.22 -13.81 -15.33
N TYR A 409 26.31 -14.34 -14.82
CA TYR A 409 27.48 -13.56 -14.44
C TYR A 409 28.47 -13.46 -15.61
N VAL A 410 28.96 -12.26 -15.84
CA VAL A 410 29.89 -11.93 -16.93
C VAL A 410 31.12 -11.21 -16.37
N ASP A 411 32.20 -11.17 -17.13
CA ASP A 411 33.40 -10.41 -16.79
C ASP A 411 33.14 -8.91 -17.08
N GLY A 412 32.36 -8.28 -16.20
CA GLY A 412 32.04 -6.88 -16.35
C GLY A 412 33.17 -5.92 -15.99
N ASP A 413 32.94 -4.64 -16.17
CA ASP A 413 33.87 -3.59 -15.76
C ASP A 413 34.02 -3.56 -14.23
N ASP A 414 35.22 -3.84 -13.73
CA ASP A 414 35.59 -3.88 -12.31
C ASP A 414 35.59 -2.49 -11.64
N SER A 415 35.36 -1.41 -12.40
CA SER A 415 35.33 -0.05 -11.87
C SER A 415 34.20 0.20 -10.88
N MET A 416 33.24 -0.75 -10.76
CA MET A 416 32.19 -0.76 -9.76
C MET A 416 32.43 -1.90 -8.78
N SER A 417 32.91 -1.57 -7.60
CA SER A 417 32.92 -2.48 -6.47
C SER A 417 31.55 -2.38 -5.75
N PRO A 418 30.95 -3.48 -5.38
CA PRO A 418 31.43 -4.85 -5.27
C PRO A 418 31.13 -5.73 -6.49
N THR A 419 31.65 -6.95 -6.47
CA THR A 419 31.47 -8.02 -7.49
C THR A 419 30.04 -8.31 -7.92
N ASP A 420 29.07 -7.76 -7.21
CA ASP A 420 27.66 -8.07 -7.28
C ASP A 420 26.94 -7.42 -8.48
N TYR A 421 27.58 -6.50 -9.19
CA TYR A 421 27.01 -5.81 -10.36
C TYR A 421 27.39 -6.40 -11.72
N LYS A 422 28.03 -7.55 -11.74
CA LYS A 422 28.48 -8.24 -12.97
C LYS A 422 27.38 -9.09 -13.61
N GLY A 423 26.17 -9.00 -13.11
CA GLY A 423 25.08 -9.89 -13.49
C GLY A 423 24.13 -9.29 -14.51
N VAL A 424 23.56 -10.19 -15.30
CA VAL A 424 22.36 -9.97 -16.12
C VAL A 424 21.30 -10.95 -15.64
N LEU A 425 20.18 -10.43 -15.19
CA LEU A 425 19.00 -11.23 -14.82
C LEU A 425 18.21 -11.54 -16.10
N SER A 426 17.86 -12.80 -16.32
CA SER A 426 16.91 -13.22 -17.34
C SER A 426 15.61 -13.66 -16.72
N SER A 427 14.48 -13.31 -17.36
CA SER A 427 13.16 -13.83 -17.06
C SER A 427 12.48 -14.26 -18.35
N VAL A 428 12.05 -15.52 -18.40
CA VAL A 428 11.39 -16.12 -19.57
C VAL A 428 9.97 -16.50 -19.21
N ARG A 429 9.02 -16.19 -20.10
CA ARG A 429 7.66 -16.76 -20.10
C ARG A 429 7.52 -17.59 -21.38
N TYR A 430 7.02 -18.82 -21.25
CA TYR A 430 7.03 -19.77 -22.35
C TYR A 430 5.85 -19.65 -23.31
N GLY A 431 4.80 -18.93 -22.96
CA GLY A 431 3.55 -18.83 -23.71
C GLY A 431 2.42 -19.65 -23.09
N LYS A 432 1.19 -19.30 -23.44
CA LYS A 432 -0.02 -19.87 -22.86
C LYS A 432 -0.05 -21.39 -23.02
N GLY A 433 -0.28 -22.09 -21.91
CA GLY A 433 -0.37 -23.55 -21.89
C GLY A 433 0.97 -24.29 -22.00
N ILE A 434 2.11 -23.57 -21.98
CA ILE A 434 3.47 -24.13 -21.94
C ILE A 434 4.02 -23.90 -20.54
N ASN A 435 4.32 -24.97 -19.80
CA ASN A 435 4.69 -24.86 -18.38
C ASN A 435 6.19 -24.98 -18.11
N SER A 436 6.96 -25.50 -19.06
CA SER A 436 8.41 -25.66 -18.93
C SER A 436 9.11 -25.60 -20.26
N SER A 437 10.44 -25.49 -20.24
CA SER A 437 11.30 -25.45 -21.42
C SER A 437 11.20 -26.67 -22.34
N ASN A 438 10.80 -27.84 -21.80
CA ASN A 438 10.64 -29.08 -22.56
C ASN A 438 9.20 -29.32 -23.03
N ASP A 439 8.25 -28.50 -22.64
CA ASP A 439 6.86 -28.64 -23.02
C ASP A 439 6.64 -28.20 -24.48
N THR A 440 6.08 -29.07 -25.30
CA THR A 440 5.75 -28.82 -26.71
C THR A 440 4.30 -29.11 -27.04
N THR A 441 3.46 -29.19 -26.02
CA THR A 441 2.07 -29.69 -26.14
C THR A 441 1.15 -28.69 -26.83
N ASN A 442 1.34 -27.39 -26.64
CA ASN A 442 0.52 -26.35 -27.24
C ASN A 442 1.26 -25.60 -28.37
N ARG A 443 1.12 -26.06 -29.59
CA ARG A 443 1.78 -25.48 -30.76
C ARG A 443 1.29 -24.08 -31.12
N ASP A 444 0.09 -23.73 -30.74
CA ASP A 444 -0.48 -22.39 -30.97
C ASP A 444 0.26 -21.29 -30.18
N SER A 445 1.02 -21.70 -29.16
CA SER A 445 1.84 -20.79 -28.36
C SER A 445 3.22 -20.48 -28.99
N LYS A 446 3.54 -20.97 -30.18
CA LYS A 446 4.84 -20.72 -30.84
C LYS A 446 5.14 -19.22 -31.02
N THR A 447 4.12 -18.41 -31.26
CA THR A 447 4.24 -16.94 -31.38
C THR A 447 3.96 -16.18 -30.11
N GLN A 448 3.91 -16.89 -28.99
CA GLN A 448 3.76 -16.30 -27.63
C GLN A 448 5.06 -16.49 -26.84
N GLY A 449 5.08 -15.97 -25.64
CA GLY A 449 6.26 -16.00 -24.78
C GLY A 449 7.05 -14.69 -24.80
N SER A 450 7.94 -14.53 -23.84
CA SER A 450 8.77 -13.33 -23.72
C SER A 450 10.09 -13.63 -23.03
N VAL A 451 11.08 -12.82 -23.32
CA VAL A 451 12.38 -12.81 -22.63
C VAL A 451 12.66 -11.40 -22.18
N VAL A 452 12.93 -11.23 -20.89
CA VAL A 452 13.40 -9.97 -20.32
C VAL A 452 14.84 -10.17 -19.83
N LEU A 453 15.71 -9.25 -20.20
CA LEU A 453 17.08 -9.17 -19.72
C LEU A 453 17.31 -7.81 -19.06
N VAL A 454 17.81 -7.83 -17.82
CA VAL A 454 18.04 -6.61 -17.03
C VAL A 454 19.41 -6.67 -16.37
N SER A 455 20.12 -5.53 -16.38
CA SER A 455 21.27 -5.29 -15.51
C SER A 455 21.13 -3.96 -14.81
N ASN A 456 21.61 -3.87 -13.60
CA ASN A 456 21.64 -2.63 -12.81
C ASN A 456 23.00 -1.92 -12.84
N ASN A 457 23.90 -2.36 -13.74
CA ASN A 457 25.22 -1.78 -13.91
C ASN A 457 25.30 -1.00 -15.24
N PRO A 458 25.37 0.35 -15.22
CA PRO A 458 25.49 1.17 -16.43
C PRO A 458 26.84 1.03 -17.15
N LYS A 459 27.83 0.42 -16.52
CA LYS A 459 29.17 0.15 -17.09
C LYS A 459 29.33 -1.30 -17.49
N LEU A 460 28.26 -2.10 -17.50
CA LEU A 460 28.32 -3.51 -17.89
C LEU A 460 28.84 -3.63 -19.31
N LYS A 461 29.87 -4.47 -19.49
CA LYS A 461 30.43 -4.85 -20.79
C LYS A 461 30.67 -6.36 -20.81
N LEU A 462 30.16 -6.99 -21.83
CA LEU A 462 30.47 -8.39 -22.10
C LEU A 462 31.82 -8.47 -22.80
N SER A 463 32.64 -9.47 -22.44
CA SER A 463 33.87 -9.82 -23.18
C SER A 463 33.54 -10.49 -24.51
N ASP A 464 34.55 -10.72 -25.34
CA ASP A 464 34.39 -11.44 -26.61
C ASP A 464 33.95 -12.91 -26.43
N SER A 465 34.24 -13.49 -25.28
CA SER A 465 33.88 -14.87 -24.92
C SER A 465 32.54 -14.99 -24.19
N ASP A 466 32.00 -13.90 -23.68
CA ASP A 466 30.75 -13.93 -22.95
C ASP A 466 29.57 -14.12 -23.90
N ILE A 467 28.83 -15.19 -23.69
CA ILE A 467 27.52 -15.46 -24.33
C ILE A 467 26.50 -15.77 -23.27
N ILE A 468 25.50 -14.90 -23.18
CA ILE A 468 24.34 -15.17 -22.36
C ILE A 468 23.35 -16.03 -23.13
N LYS A 469 23.20 -17.26 -22.66
CA LYS A 469 22.32 -18.25 -23.27
C LYS A 469 21.01 -18.31 -22.48
N VAL A 470 19.89 -18.04 -23.16
CA VAL A 470 18.54 -18.04 -22.56
C VAL A 470 17.67 -19.05 -23.27
N ASN A 471 17.19 -20.05 -22.55
CA ASN A 471 16.29 -21.06 -23.10
C ASN A 471 14.83 -20.57 -23.09
N VAL A 472 14.24 -20.37 -24.26
CA VAL A 472 12.86 -19.94 -24.45
C VAL A 472 11.89 -21.12 -24.65
N GLY A 473 12.40 -22.33 -24.54
CA GLY A 473 11.64 -23.58 -24.68
C GLY A 473 11.70 -24.19 -26.07
N LYS A 474 11.62 -25.51 -26.11
CA LYS A 474 11.68 -26.32 -27.37
C LYS A 474 10.56 -25.99 -28.35
N ILE A 475 9.41 -25.51 -27.86
CA ILE A 475 8.30 -25.08 -28.72
C ILE A 475 8.70 -23.92 -29.63
N HIS A 476 9.68 -23.12 -29.20
CA HIS A 476 10.20 -21.95 -29.89
C HIS A 476 11.52 -22.24 -30.67
N ALA A 477 11.83 -23.49 -30.91
CA ALA A 477 13.01 -23.85 -31.71
C ALA A 477 12.98 -23.20 -33.11
N ASN A 478 14.12 -22.64 -33.56
CA ASN A 478 14.26 -21.94 -34.82
C ASN A 478 13.27 -20.80 -35.05
N GLN A 479 12.90 -20.07 -33.97
CA GLN A 479 11.97 -18.95 -33.99
C GLN A 479 12.72 -17.62 -33.98
N ALA A 480 12.27 -16.67 -34.82
CA ALA A 480 12.72 -15.29 -34.76
C ALA A 480 12.11 -14.55 -33.58
N TYR A 481 12.92 -13.74 -32.92
CA TYR A 481 12.54 -12.87 -31.81
C TYR A 481 12.92 -11.43 -32.11
N ARG A 482 12.10 -10.48 -31.73
CA ARG A 482 12.32 -9.06 -31.86
C ARG A 482 12.24 -8.33 -30.51
N PRO A 483 12.93 -7.21 -30.33
CA PRO A 483 12.73 -6.38 -29.15
C PRO A 483 11.35 -5.69 -29.16
N VAL A 484 10.80 -5.49 -27.96
CA VAL A 484 9.67 -4.59 -27.65
C VAL A 484 10.20 -3.30 -27.06
N VAL A 485 11.07 -3.40 -26.08
CA VAL A 485 11.81 -2.30 -25.46
C VAL A 485 13.28 -2.68 -25.40
N LEU A 486 14.14 -1.74 -25.73
CA LEU A 486 15.60 -1.93 -25.70
C LEU A 486 16.28 -0.65 -25.25
N SER A 487 17.16 -0.76 -24.26
CA SER A 487 18.01 0.35 -23.82
C SER A 487 19.10 0.65 -24.86
N THR A 488 19.31 1.92 -25.12
CA THR A 488 20.33 2.44 -26.01
C THR A 488 21.04 3.63 -25.36
N LYS A 489 22.14 4.09 -25.96
CA LYS A 489 22.85 5.30 -25.50
C LYS A 489 22.00 6.58 -25.59
N ALA A 490 20.91 6.55 -26.35
CA ALA A 490 19.95 7.67 -26.47
C ALA A 490 18.74 7.55 -25.51
N GLY A 491 18.63 6.48 -24.74
CA GLY A 491 17.51 6.18 -23.87
C GLY A 491 16.85 4.86 -24.24
N LEU A 492 15.54 4.76 -24.04
CA LEU A 492 14.76 3.58 -24.36
C LEU A 492 14.19 3.68 -25.78
N SER A 493 14.44 2.65 -26.58
CA SER A 493 13.78 2.44 -27.87
C SER A 493 12.60 1.50 -27.71
N VAL A 494 11.47 1.85 -28.31
CA VAL A 494 10.21 1.11 -28.23
C VAL A 494 9.82 0.67 -29.64
N PHE A 495 9.43 -0.58 -29.80
CA PHE A 495 9.00 -1.18 -31.07
C PHE A 495 7.64 -1.84 -30.89
N ASN A 496 6.62 -1.27 -31.50
CA ASN A 496 5.24 -1.74 -31.34
C ASN A 496 4.84 -2.86 -32.31
N SER A 497 5.59 -3.05 -33.37
CA SER A 497 5.34 -4.09 -34.38
C SER A 497 6.63 -4.72 -34.93
N ASP A 498 6.50 -5.83 -35.59
CA ASP A 498 7.62 -6.53 -36.25
C ASP A 498 8.26 -5.63 -37.36
N ALA A 499 7.44 -4.84 -38.06
CA ALA A 499 7.87 -3.99 -39.18
C ALA A 499 8.74 -2.79 -38.73
N GLU A 500 8.65 -2.41 -37.46
CA GLU A 500 9.43 -1.27 -36.91
C GLU A 500 10.87 -1.67 -36.54
N VAL A 501 11.15 -2.98 -36.44
CA VAL A 501 12.42 -3.47 -35.90
C VAL A 501 13.46 -3.62 -37.00
N PRO A 502 14.63 -2.98 -36.88
CA PRO A 502 15.77 -3.22 -37.76
C PRO A 502 16.21 -4.68 -37.75
N SER A 503 16.53 -5.23 -38.93
CA SER A 503 16.87 -6.65 -39.08
C SER A 503 18.06 -7.11 -38.22
N ASN A 504 18.99 -6.23 -37.93
CA ASN A 504 20.16 -6.50 -37.08
C ASN A 504 19.80 -6.69 -35.59
N LEU A 505 18.59 -6.32 -35.18
CA LEU A 505 18.06 -6.53 -33.80
C LEU A 505 17.25 -7.83 -33.68
N ILE A 506 16.95 -8.50 -34.78
CA ILE A 506 16.27 -9.80 -34.77
C ILE A 506 17.23 -10.88 -34.27
N LYS A 507 16.75 -11.68 -33.30
CA LYS A 507 17.47 -12.84 -32.78
C LYS A 507 16.78 -14.12 -33.23
N TYR A 508 17.50 -15.20 -33.38
CA TYR A 508 16.96 -16.51 -33.72
C TYR A 508 17.30 -17.50 -32.62
N SER A 509 16.33 -18.26 -32.16
CA SER A 509 16.61 -19.40 -31.29
C SER A 509 17.21 -20.54 -32.09
N ASP A 510 18.04 -21.34 -31.42
CA ASP A 510 18.61 -22.56 -32.01
C ASP A 510 17.59 -23.72 -32.02
N SER A 511 18.04 -24.90 -32.45
CA SER A 511 17.18 -26.11 -32.49
C SER A 511 16.70 -26.59 -31.13
N GLU A 512 17.34 -26.16 -30.05
CA GLU A 512 16.96 -26.50 -28.68
C GLU A 512 16.14 -25.38 -27.99
N GLY A 513 15.86 -24.30 -28.72
CA GLY A 513 15.11 -23.16 -28.20
C GLY A 513 15.95 -22.21 -27.34
N ASN A 514 17.27 -22.06 -27.64
CA ASN A 514 18.09 -21.10 -26.93
C ASN A 514 18.31 -19.85 -27.78
N LEU A 515 18.14 -18.70 -27.17
CA LEU A 515 18.64 -17.41 -27.68
C LEU A 515 20.03 -17.15 -27.13
N HIS A 516 20.88 -16.56 -27.96
CA HIS A 516 22.27 -16.25 -27.63
C HIS A 516 22.49 -14.74 -27.74
N PHE A 517 22.93 -14.13 -26.63
CA PHE A 517 23.20 -12.68 -26.53
C PHE A 517 24.68 -12.45 -26.25
N SER A 518 25.29 -11.61 -27.03
CA SER A 518 26.71 -11.26 -26.96
C SER A 518 26.90 -9.79 -26.59
N LYS A 519 28.17 -9.35 -26.56
CA LYS A 519 28.53 -7.94 -26.36
C LYS A 519 27.92 -6.97 -27.39
N LYS A 520 27.45 -7.46 -28.54
CA LYS A 520 26.72 -6.64 -29.53
C LYS A 520 25.28 -6.40 -29.16
N ASP A 521 24.72 -7.23 -28.28
CA ASP A 521 23.32 -7.24 -27.89
C ASP A 521 23.08 -6.58 -26.52
N ILE A 522 24.10 -6.69 -25.64
CA ILE A 522 23.99 -6.24 -24.25
C ILE A 522 25.20 -5.35 -23.92
N GLU A 523 24.89 -4.09 -23.63
CA GLU A 523 25.86 -3.12 -23.12
C GLU A 523 25.12 -2.26 -22.06
N GLY A 524 25.74 -2.03 -20.89
CA GLY A 524 25.25 -1.10 -19.92
C GLY A 524 25.24 0.32 -20.46
N VAL A 525 24.20 1.08 -20.13
CA VAL A 525 24.06 2.49 -20.54
C VAL A 525 23.65 3.35 -19.37
N ALA A 526 23.99 4.63 -19.45
CA ALA A 526 23.63 5.64 -18.48
C ALA A 526 22.91 6.81 -19.18
N THR A 527 21.61 6.90 -18.95
CA THR A 527 20.73 7.97 -19.44
C THR A 527 19.81 8.44 -18.32
N SER A 528 18.95 9.43 -18.55
CA SER A 528 17.96 9.84 -17.58
C SER A 528 16.89 8.78 -17.25
N GLN A 529 16.64 7.84 -18.16
CA GLN A 529 15.65 6.78 -17.99
C GLN A 529 16.27 5.48 -17.45
N ILE A 530 17.45 5.13 -17.95
CA ILE A 530 18.10 3.85 -17.68
C ILE A 530 19.53 4.04 -17.20
N SER A 531 19.88 3.33 -16.15
CA SER A 531 21.23 3.23 -15.59
C SER A 531 21.52 1.75 -15.37
N GLY A 532 21.91 1.06 -16.46
CA GLY A 532 22.02 -0.39 -16.55
C GLY A 532 21.68 -0.88 -17.94
N PHE A 533 20.96 -1.97 -18.04
CA PHE A 533 20.47 -2.56 -19.29
C PHE A 533 19.02 -3.02 -19.15
N LEU A 534 18.24 -2.82 -20.18
CA LEU A 534 16.91 -3.40 -20.36
C LEU A 534 16.73 -3.87 -21.79
N GLY A 535 16.29 -5.09 -21.95
CA GLY A 535 15.77 -5.60 -23.22
C GLY A 535 14.64 -6.58 -22.98
N MET A 536 13.55 -6.43 -23.73
CA MET A 536 12.47 -7.41 -23.78
C MET A 536 12.28 -7.87 -25.21
N TRP A 537 12.34 -9.18 -25.43
CA TRP A 537 12.12 -9.81 -26.74
C TRP A 537 10.88 -10.69 -26.74
N VAL A 538 10.22 -10.72 -27.90
CA VAL A 538 9.02 -11.53 -28.15
C VAL A 538 9.13 -12.22 -29.50
N PRO A 539 8.44 -13.35 -29.72
CA PRO A 539 8.44 -14.03 -31.03
C PRO A 539 7.88 -13.15 -32.14
N VAL A 540 8.49 -13.23 -33.31
CA VAL A 540 8.02 -12.61 -34.57
C VAL A 540 6.89 -13.43 -35.18
N GLY A 541 5.95 -12.78 -35.85
CA GLY A 541 4.88 -13.41 -36.62
C GLY A 541 3.59 -13.65 -35.82
N ALA A 542 3.46 -13.00 -34.68
CA ALA A 542 2.21 -13.06 -33.92
C ALA A 542 1.05 -12.36 -34.65
N ASP A 543 -0.13 -12.99 -34.65
CA ASP A 543 -1.35 -12.37 -35.18
C ASP A 543 -1.65 -11.04 -34.48
N SER A 544 -2.21 -10.08 -35.20
CA SER A 544 -2.55 -8.77 -34.65
C SER A 544 -3.54 -8.83 -33.48
N LYS A 545 -4.40 -9.85 -33.47
CA LYS A 545 -5.44 -10.09 -32.44
C LYS A 545 -5.02 -11.10 -31.39
N GLN A 546 -3.75 -11.58 -31.43
CA GLN A 546 -3.27 -12.55 -30.45
C GLN A 546 -3.47 -12.03 -29.03
N ASP A 547 -4.05 -12.88 -28.17
CA ASP A 547 -4.25 -12.64 -26.74
C ASP A 547 -3.79 -13.87 -25.97
N ALA A 548 -2.71 -13.74 -25.23
CA ALA A 548 -2.13 -14.81 -24.43
C ALA A 548 -2.80 -14.97 -23.06
N ARG A 549 -3.71 -14.09 -22.69
CA ARG A 549 -4.38 -14.14 -21.39
C ARG A 549 -5.34 -15.32 -21.28
N THR A 550 -5.51 -15.79 -20.07
CA THR A 550 -6.48 -16.82 -19.72
C THR A 550 -7.75 -16.20 -19.18
N THR A 551 -8.90 -16.59 -19.73
CA THR A 551 -10.21 -16.16 -19.23
C THR A 551 -10.54 -16.92 -17.96
N PRO A 552 -11.03 -16.24 -16.89
CA PRO A 552 -11.47 -16.91 -15.67
C PRO A 552 -12.54 -17.96 -15.92
N SER A 553 -12.40 -19.13 -15.29
CA SER A 553 -13.37 -20.22 -15.40
C SER A 553 -14.68 -19.87 -14.69
N THR A 554 -15.81 -20.24 -15.34
CA THR A 554 -17.15 -20.16 -14.76
C THR A 554 -17.60 -21.48 -14.12
N GLU A 555 -16.75 -22.51 -14.16
CA GLU A 555 -17.07 -23.82 -13.57
C GLU A 555 -17.21 -23.67 -12.05
N THR A 556 -18.24 -24.38 -11.54
CA THR A 556 -18.51 -24.35 -10.09
C THR A 556 -17.40 -25.08 -9.33
N ASN A 557 -16.80 -24.38 -8.38
CA ASN A 557 -15.85 -24.97 -7.46
C ASN A 557 -16.60 -25.88 -6.45
N THR A 558 -16.41 -27.17 -6.57
CA THR A 558 -17.07 -28.17 -5.71
C THR A 558 -16.30 -28.45 -4.42
N THR A 559 -15.05 -28.03 -4.32
CA THR A 559 -14.18 -28.32 -3.17
C THR A 559 -14.36 -27.32 -2.04
N GLY A 560 -14.88 -26.12 -2.32
CA GLY A 560 -14.93 -25.00 -1.40
C GLY A 560 -13.54 -24.45 -1.02
N ALA A 561 -12.47 -25.02 -1.59
CA ALA A 561 -11.11 -24.59 -1.32
C ALA A 561 -10.84 -23.24 -1.97
N THR A 562 -9.93 -22.48 -1.34
CA THR A 562 -9.36 -21.29 -1.93
C THR A 562 -8.66 -21.65 -3.25
N ILE A 563 -8.96 -20.91 -4.30
CA ILE A 563 -8.24 -21.04 -5.57
C ILE A 563 -6.88 -20.39 -5.35
N ASN A 564 -5.82 -21.17 -5.45
CA ASN A 564 -4.45 -20.66 -5.43
C ASN A 564 -4.14 -19.98 -6.77
N SER A 565 -2.91 -19.50 -6.93
CA SER A 565 -2.46 -18.86 -8.15
C SER A 565 -2.90 -19.65 -9.41
N SER A 566 -3.55 -18.98 -10.32
CA SER A 566 -4.04 -19.55 -11.58
C SER A 566 -3.56 -18.72 -12.77
N ASP A 567 -3.62 -19.29 -13.97
CA ASP A 567 -3.27 -18.55 -15.20
C ASP A 567 -4.25 -17.39 -15.47
N ALA A 568 -5.51 -17.53 -15.01
CA ALA A 568 -6.48 -16.43 -15.12
C ALA A 568 -6.15 -15.28 -14.16
N LEU A 569 -5.76 -15.58 -12.93
CA LEU A 569 -5.29 -14.56 -11.98
C LEU A 569 -4.00 -13.92 -12.47
N ASP A 570 -3.05 -14.71 -12.97
CA ASP A 570 -1.81 -14.24 -13.60
C ASP A 570 -2.04 -13.29 -14.79
N SER A 571 -3.22 -13.36 -15.42
CA SER A 571 -3.60 -12.51 -16.55
C SER A 571 -4.17 -11.14 -16.13
N GLN A 572 -4.39 -10.89 -14.85
CA GLN A 572 -4.95 -9.64 -14.35
C GLN A 572 -3.89 -8.54 -14.24
N VAL A 573 -4.34 -7.28 -14.38
CA VAL A 573 -3.53 -6.08 -14.18
C VAL A 573 -4.38 -5.03 -13.47
N ILE A 574 -3.89 -4.54 -12.35
CA ILE A 574 -4.52 -3.45 -11.59
C ILE A 574 -3.88 -2.14 -12.03
N PHE A 575 -4.68 -1.11 -12.21
CA PHE A 575 -4.21 0.25 -12.43
C PHE A 575 -4.58 1.14 -11.24
N GLU A 576 -3.58 1.68 -10.57
CA GLU A 576 -3.72 2.69 -9.53
C GLU A 576 -3.93 4.05 -10.20
N GLY A 577 -5.17 4.51 -10.24
CA GLY A 577 -5.65 5.56 -11.12
C GLY A 577 -5.50 6.98 -10.57
N PHE A 578 -4.52 7.25 -9.71
CA PHE A 578 -4.30 8.58 -9.15
C PHE A 578 -2.87 8.78 -8.64
N SER A 579 -2.54 10.03 -8.33
CA SER A 579 -1.38 10.43 -7.53
C SER A 579 -1.84 11.32 -6.38
N ASN A 580 -1.23 11.19 -5.22
CA ASN A 580 -1.46 12.10 -4.09
C ASN A 580 -1.21 13.57 -4.45
N PHE A 581 -0.25 13.81 -5.32
CA PHE A 581 0.29 15.14 -5.62
C PHE A 581 -0.27 15.80 -6.88
N GLN A 582 -1.24 15.18 -7.55
CA GLN A 582 -1.87 15.82 -8.69
C GLN A 582 -2.54 17.15 -8.29
N ASP A 583 -2.53 18.11 -9.21
CA ASP A 583 -3.10 19.43 -8.99
C ASP A 583 -4.61 19.38 -8.81
N PHE A 584 -5.14 20.40 -8.11
CA PHE A 584 -6.58 20.66 -8.08
C PHE A 584 -7.07 21.05 -9.47
N ALA A 585 -8.23 20.51 -9.85
CA ALA A 585 -8.88 20.90 -11.12
C ALA A 585 -9.23 22.38 -11.12
N LYS A 586 -8.91 23.08 -12.21
CA LYS A 586 -9.23 24.49 -12.42
C LYS A 586 -10.58 24.66 -13.12
N THR A 587 -10.98 23.63 -13.86
CA THR A 587 -12.27 23.56 -14.56
C THR A 587 -12.91 22.19 -14.35
N PRO A 588 -14.24 22.05 -14.48
CA PRO A 588 -14.91 20.73 -14.32
C PRO A 588 -14.37 19.65 -15.25
N GLY A 589 -13.89 20.01 -16.45
CA GLY A 589 -13.33 19.04 -17.41
C GLY A 589 -11.97 18.47 -17.02
N GLU A 590 -11.30 19.03 -16.01
CA GLU A 590 -9.99 18.58 -15.51
C GLU A 590 -10.11 17.61 -14.34
N TYR A 591 -11.29 17.42 -13.78
CA TYR A 591 -11.48 16.45 -12.71
C TYR A 591 -11.02 15.05 -13.14
N THR A 592 -10.34 14.36 -12.23
CA THR A 592 -9.83 13.01 -12.44
C THR A 592 -10.93 12.06 -12.93
N ASN A 593 -12.08 12.05 -12.27
CA ASN A 593 -13.18 11.15 -12.63
C ASN A 593 -13.76 11.46 -14.02
N VAL A 594 -13.79 12.73 -14.43
CA VAL A 594 -14.20 13.13 -15.77
C VAL A 594 -13.21 12.59 -16.82
N ARG A 595 -11.91 12.73 -16.56
CA ARG A 595 -10.86 12.24 -17.46
C ARG A 595 -10.84 10.72 -17.55
N ILE A 596 -11.07 10.01 -16.44
CA ILE A 596 -11.20 8.54 -16.40
C ILE A 596 -12.37 8.10 -17.30
N ALA A 597 -13.55 8.73 -17.13
CA ALA A 597 -14.73 8.41 -17.96
C ALA A 597 -14.48 8.59 -19.46
N GLN A 598 -13.77 9.66 -19.84
CA GLN A 598 -13.42 9.94 -21.24
C GLN A 598 -12.39 8.98 -21.82
N ASN A 599 -11.56 8.35 -20.98
CA ASN A 599 -10.41 7.53 -21.39
C ASN A 599 -10.52 6.06 -20.98
N ALA A 600 -11.69 5.57 -20.59
CA ALA A 600 -11.88 4.19 -20.15
C ALA A 600 -11.39 3.17 -21.19
N GLN A 601 -11.67 3.41 -22.48
CA GLN A 601 -11.22 2.53 -23.58
C GLN A 601 -9.69 2.46 -23.67
N PHE A 602 -8.99 3.56 -23.45
CA PHE A 602 -7.53 3.59 -23.44
C PHE A 602 -6.94 2.61 -22.42
N PHE A 603 -7.48 2.59 -21.19
CA PHE A 603 -7.04 1.65 -20.16
C PHE A 603 -7.34 0.20 -20.55
N LYS A 604 -8.51 -0.05 -21.13
CA LYS A 604 -8.85 -1.37 -21.69
C LYS A 604 -7.86 -1.82 -22.76
N ASP A 605 -7.49 -0.93 -23.67
CA ASP A 605 -6.56 -1.23 -24.77
C ASP A 605 -5.13 -1.51 -24.27
N LEU A 606 -4.76 -0.99 -23.10
CA LEU A 606 -3.53 -1.34 -22.40
C LEU A 606 -3.56 -2.70 -21.69
N GLY A 607 -4.72 -3.35 -21.64
CA GLY A 607 -4.87 -4.64 -20.95
C GLY A 607 -5.15 -4.52 -19.45
N ILE A 608 -5.49 -3.33 -18.95
CA ILE A 608 -5.95 -3.16 -17.57
C ILE A 608 -7.25 -3.95 -17.37
N THR A 609 -7.36 -4.62 -16.24
CA THR A 609 -8.54 -5.42 -15.88
C THR A 609 -9.28 -4.86 -14.67
N HIS A 610 -8.56 -4.28 -13.72
CA HIS A 610 -9.09 -3.67 -12.51
C HIS A 610 -8.55 -2.25 -12.39
N PHE A 611 -9.44 -1.31 -12.12
CA PHE A 611 -9.10 0.10 -11.94
C PHE A 611 -9.34 0.50 -10.50
N GLU A 612 -8.29 0.90 -9.80
CA GLU A 612 -8.35 1.43 -8.45
C GLU A 612 -8.57 2.93 -8.50
N LEU A 613 -9.69 3.38 -8.00
CA LEU A 613 -9.99 4.80 -7.85
C LEU A 613 -9.34 5.37 -6.59
N ALA A 614 -8.99 6.64 -6.65
CA ALA A 614 -8.62 7.40 -5.47
C ALA A 614 -9.71 7.33 -4.38
N PRO A 615 -9.35 7.50 -3.10
CA PRO A 615 -10.37 7.63 -2.05
C PRO A 615 -11.29 8.80 -2.36
N GLN A 616 -12.58 8.54 -2.50
CA GLN A 616 -13.57 9.51 -2.97
C GLN A 616 -14.20 10.35 -1.87
N TYR A 617 -13.66 10.28 -0.66
CA TYR A 617 -14.19 11.00 0.50
C TYR A 617 -13.90 12.50 0.41
N VAL A 618 -14.85 13.31 0.88
CA VAL A 618 -14.62 14.75 1.02
C VAL A 618 -13.61 15.00 2.13
N SER A 619 -12.56 15.72 1.80
CA SER A 619 -11.45 16.00 2.71
C SER A 619 -11.88 16.85 3.90
N SER A 620 -11.30 16.57 5.06
CA SER A 620 -11.36 17.41 6.24
C SER A 620 -10.88 18.83 5.94
N LYS A 621 -11.47 19.79 6.61
CA LYS A 621 -11.09 21.20 6.51
C LYS A 621 -9.88 21.57 7.36
N ASP A 622 -9.45 20.68 8.22
CA ASP A 622 -8.22 20.84 8.97
C ASP A 622 -7.01 20.74 8.02
N LYS A 623 -6.21 21.77 7.95
CA LYS A 623 -5.04 21.88 7.05
C LYS A 623 -3.72 21.68 7.79
N THR A 624 -3.72 20.91 8.86
CA THR A 624 -2.52 20.65 9.68
C THR A 624 -1.75 19.40 9.25
N PHE A 625 -2.37 18.52 8.48
CA PHE A 625 -1.79 17.26 8.02
C PHE A 625 -1.67 17.22 6.51
N LEU A 626 -0.65 16.54 5.98
CA LEU A 626 -0.40 16.44 4.54
C LEU A 626 -1.65 16.02 3.77
N ASP A 627 -2.31 14.93 4.17
CA ASP A 627 -3.49 14.41 3.48
C ASP A 627 -4.64 15.41 3.39
N SER A 628 -4.83 16.23 4.43
CA SER A 628 -5.83 17.30 4.40
C SER A 628 -5.37 18.52 3.59
N ILE A 629 -4.06 18.78 3.53
CA ILE A 629 -3.49 19.88 2.74
C ILE A 629 -3.64 19.59 1.24
N ILE A 630 -3.29 18.38 0.81
CA ILE A 630 -3.37 17.97 -0.60
C ILE A 630 -4.73 17.41 -0.99
N GLU A 631 -5.64 17.23 -0.02
CA GLU A 631 -7.00 16.73 -0.20
C GLU A 631 -7.09 15.41 -0.99
N ASN A 632 -6.19 14.48 -0.68
CA ASN A 632 -6.11 13.19 -1.38
C ASN A 632 -7.25 12.20 -1.07
N GLY A 633 -8.11 12.54 -0.11
CA GLY A 633 -9.28 11.73 0.28
C GLY A 633 -9.06 10.83 1.49
N TYR A 634 -7.84 10.67 1.99
CA TYR A 634 -7.56 9.87 3.20
C TYR A 634 -7.90 10.59 4.50
N ALA A 635 -7.88 11.93 4.51
CA ALA A 635 -8.25 12.74 5.66
C ALA A 635 -9.71 13.16 5.59
N PHE A 636 -10.63 12.33 6.03
CA PHE A 636 -12.07 12.59 5.99
C PHE A 636 -12.71 12.59 7.38
N THR A 637 -13.84 13.28 7.49
CA THR A 637 -14.68 13.30 8.71
C THR A 637 -15.91 12.42 8.54
N ASP A 638 -16.51 12.39 7.35
CA ASP A 638 -17.71 11.62 7.03
C ASP A 638 -17.38 10.52 6.02
N ARG A 639 -17.29 9.28 6.49
CA ARG A 639 -16.92 8.11 5.68
C ARG A 639 -17.94 7.75 4.59
N TYR A 640 -19.15 8.27 4.68
CA TYR A 640 -20.21 8.03 3.68
C TYR A 640 -20.32 9.18 2.65
N ASP A 641 -19.53 10.25 2.81
CA ASP A 641 -19.57 11.41 1.92
C ASP A 641 -18.61 11.23 0.73
N LEU A 642 -19.05 10.50 -0.28
CA LEU A 642 -18.32 10.35 -1.54
C LEU A 642 -18.71 11.50 -2.50
N ALA A 643 -18.22 12.69 -2.22
CA ALA A 643 -18.55 13.91 -2.94
C ALA A 643 -20.05 14.24 -3.00
N LEU A 644 -20.83 13.83 -1.99
CA LEU A 644 -22.26 14.09 -1.91
C LEU A 644 -22.59 15.50 -1.36
N SER A 645 -21.76 16.00 -0.45
CA SER A 645 -21.88 17.35 0.09
C SER A 645 -21.32 18.44 -0.84
N GLY A 646 -20.54 18.05 -1.81
CA GLY A 646 -19.87 18.92 -2.76
C GLY A 646 -18.72 18.17 -3.45
N PRO A 647 -18.07 18.76 -4.47
CA PRO A 647 -16.97 18.09 -5.15
C PRO A 647 -15.80 17.85 -4.19
N ASN A 648 -15.15 16.69 -4.35
CA ASN A 648 -13.83 16.42 -3.80
C ASN A 648 -12.74 16.83 -4.81
N LYS A 649 -11.48 16.49 -4.54
CA LYS A 649 -10.36 16.74 -5.46
C LYS A 649 -10.57 16.10 -6.85
N TYR A 650 -11.28 14.98 -6.91
CA TYR A 650 -11.41 14.14 -8.09
C TYR A 650 -12.68 14.39 -8.91
N GLY A 651 -13.63 15.14 -8.37
CA GLY A 651 -14.88 15.53 -9.06
C GLY A 651 -16.11 15.53 -8.18
N THR A 652 -17.26 15.59 -8.82
CA THR A 652 -18.58 15.48 -8.19
C THR A 652 -18.99 14.03 -8.02
N SER A 653 -20.07 13.79 -7.26
CA SER A 653 -20.65 12.43 -7.14
C SER A 653 -21.18 11.92 -8.48
N GLU A 654 -21.63 12.79 -9.37
CA GLU A 654 -22.04 12.44 -10.74
C GLU A 654 -20.86 12.08 -11.62
N ASP A 655 -19.71 12.75 -11.43
CA ASP A 655 -18.48 12.40 -12.14
C ASP A 655 -17.97 11.02 -11.72
N LEU A 656 -18.05 10.70 -10.42
CA LEU A 656 -17.72 9.36 -9.90
C LEU A 656 -18.64 8.29 -10.53
N GLU A 657 -19.96 8.52 -10.52
CA GLU A 657 -20.92 7.60 -11.14
C GLU A 657 -20.57 7.32 -12.61
N LYS A 658 -20.30 8.38 -13.39
CA LYS A 658 -19.94 8.26 -14.81
C LYS A 658 -18.59 7.56 -15.02
N ALA A 659 -17.61 7.77 -14.14
CA ALA A 659 -16.32 7.10 -14.23
C ALA A 659 -16.46 5.60 -14.03
N ILE A 660 -17.20 5.16 -13.01
CA ILE A 660 -17.45 3.74 -12.75
C ILE A 660 -18.22 3.10 -13.91
N GLU A 661 -19.30 3.75 -14.38
CA GLU A 661 -20.07 3.26 -15.53
C GLU A 661 -19.22 3.11 -16.81
N ALA A 662 -18.38 4.09 -17.09
CA ALA A 662 -17.53 4.08 -18.29
C ALA A 662 -16.49 2.94 -18.22
N LEU A 663 -15.90 2.69 -17.05
CA LEU A 663 -14.99 1.58 -16.82
C LEU A 663 -15.71 0.22 -16.98
N HIS A 664 -16.88 0.06 -16.40
CA HIS A 664 -17.70 -1.15 -16.55
C HIS A 664 -18.10 -1.39 -17.99
N LYS A 665 -18.47 -0.33 -18.73
CA LYS A 665 -18.88 -0.43 -20.13
C LYS A 665 -17.80 -1.03 -21.04
N VAL A 666 -16.53 -0.83 -20.71
CA VAL A 666 -15.41 -1.44 -21.44
C VAL A 666 -14.93 -2.74 -20.79
N GLY A 667 -15.59 -3.21 -19.74
CA GLY A 667 -15.33 -4.49 -19.07
C GLY A 667 -14.23 -4.48 -18.01
N LEU A 668 -13.86 -3.29 -17.49
CA LEU A 668 -12.97 -3.18 -16.33
C LEU A 668 -13.77 -3.32 -15.04
N LYS A 669 -13.12 -3.88 -14.01
CA LYS A 669 -13.60 -3.88 -12.63
C LYS A 669 -13.08 -2.67 -11.89
N VAL A 670 -13.81 -2.21 -10.88
CA VAL A 670 -13.49 -0.96 -10.17
C VAL A 670 -13.33 -1.23 -8.68
N LEU A 671 -12.20 -0.83 -8.12
CA LEU A 671 -11.90 -0.97 -6.70
C LEU A 671 -12.13 0.37 -5.98
N ALA A 672 -12.85 0.30 -4.85
CA ALA A 672 -12.96 1.41 -3.92
C ALA A 672 -11.84 1.38 -2.90
N ASP A 673 -11.36 2.53 -2.48
CA ASP A 673 -10.42 2.63 -1.35
C ASP A 673 -11.22 2.64 -0.03
N TYR A 674 -11.02 1.60 0.78
CA TYR A 674 -11.65 1.40 2.06
C TYR A 674 -10.64 1.69 3.17
N VAL A 675 -10.90 2.71 3.98
CA VAL A 675 -9.96 3.31 4.95
C VAL A 675 -10.48 3.15 6.37
N PRO A 676 -10.30 1.98 7.01
CA PRO A 676 -10.94 1.65 8.28
C PRO A 676 -10.21 2.15 9.53
N ASP A 677 -8.96 2.60 9.40
CA ASP A 677 -8.07 2.90 10.53
C ASP A 677 -8.46 4.18 11.27
N GLN A 678 -8.71 5.28 10.54
CA GLN A 678 -8.80 6.61 11.13
C GLN A 678 -10.01 7.42 10.67
N ILE A 679 -10.26 8.50 11.43
CA ILE A 679 -11.20 9.57 11.09
C ILE A 679 -10.63 10.92 11.55
N TYR A 680 -10.94 11.99 10.83
CA TYR A 680 -10.38 13.33 11.05
C TYR A 680 -11.46 14.32 11.54
N ASP A 681 -10.99 15.39 12.20
CA ASP A 681 -11.74 16.62 12.47
C ASP A 681 -13.08 16.40 13.16
N LEU A 682 -13.13 15.48 14.12
CA LEU A 682 -14.29 15.34 15.00
C LEU A 682 -14.35 16.53 15.97
N LYS A 683 -15.46 17.26 15.99
CA LYS A 683 -15.56 18.59 16.61
C LYS A 683 -16.01 18.55 18.05
N GLU A 684 -16.81 17.57 18.41
CA GLU A 684 -17.41 17.48 19.74
C GLU A 684 -16.58 16.59 20.65
N LYS A 685 -16.50 16.98 21.92
CA LYS A 685 -15.71 16.29 22.94
C LYS A 685 -16.59 15.45 23.85
N GLU A 686 -15.99 14.38 24.33
CA GLU A 686 -16.59 13.50 25.32
C GLU A 686 -15.55 13.13 26.37
N VAL A 687 -15.99 12.92 27.60
CA VAL A 687 -15.16 12.32 28.68
C VAL A 687 -15.42 10.83 28.70
N VAL A 688 -14.38 10.06 28.49
CA VAL A 688 -14.45 8.59 28.39
C VAL A 688 -13.55 7.91 29.41
N ASN A 689 -13.98 6.75 29.88
CA ASN A 689 -13.14 5.85 30.67
C ASN A 689 -12.32 4.96 29.75
N VAL A 690 -11.01 5.00 29.89
CA VAL A 690 -10.10 4.23 29.07
C VAL A 690 -9.15 3.41 29.91
N THR A 691 -8.67 2.32 29.37
CA THR A 691 -7.49 1.60 29.83
C THR A 691 -6.31 2.01 28.97
N ARG A 692 -5.24 2.43 29.59
CA ARG A 692 -4.01 2.76 28.91
C ARG A 692 -3.02 1.63 29.06
N THR A 693 -2.58 1.09 27.96
CA THR A 693 -1.58 0.02 27.89
C THR A 693 -0.32 0.55 27.23
N ASN A 694 0.81 0.14 27.76
CA ASN A 694 2.10 0.45 27.20
C ASN A 694 2.59 -0.69 26.32
N ASN A 695 2.82 -0.43 25.07
CA ASN A 695 3.21 -1.41 24.05
C ASN A 695 4.68 -1.32 23.64
N LEU A 696 5.46 -0.43 24.25
CA LEU A 696 6.82 -0.16 23.84
C LEU A 696 7.84 -0.91 24.68
N GLY A 697 8.36 -1.98 24.14
CA GLY A 697 9.55 -2.62 24.66
C GLY A 697 9.47 -3.22 26.05
N GLU A 698 10.53 -3.86 26.46
CA GLU A 698 10.59 -4.64 27.71
C GLU A 698 10.37 -3.83 28.99
N TYR A 699 10.94 -2.66 29.08
CA TYR A 699 10.88 -1.83 30.29
C TYR A 699 9.54 -1.14 30.51
N ARG A 700 8.62 -1.29 29.57
CA ARG A 700 7.23 -0.79 29.65
C ARG A 700 6.21 -1.90 29.76
N LYS A 701 6.65 -3.13 29.65
CA LYS A 701 5.82 -4.31 29.73
C LYS A 701 5.15 -4.39 31.11
N GLY A 702 3.81 -4.47 31.11
CA GLY A 702 3.03 -4.56 32.33
C GLY A 702 2.48 -3.24 32.87
N SER A 703 2.80 -2.10 32.28
CA SER A 703 2.19 -0.82 32.65
C SER A 703 0.76 -0.71 32.09
N VAL A 704 -0.19 -1.27 32.81
CA VAL A 704 -1.61 -1.17 32.48
C VAL A 704 -2.30 -0.29 33.52
N LEU A 705 -2.86 0.81 33.08
CA LEU A 705 -3.65 1.72 33.93
C LEU A 705 -5.11 1.68 33.48
N LYS A 706 -5.99 1.40 34.43
CA LYS A 706 -7.42 1.24 34.20
C LYS A 706 -8.22 2.42 34.74
N ASN A 707 -9.42 2.59 34.19
CA ASN A 707 -10.39 3.59 34.63
C ASN A 707 -9.83 5.04 34.58
N LEU A 708 -9.03 5.32 33.56
CA LEU A 708 -8.56 6.67 33.31
C LEU A 708 -9.67 7.48 32.63
N LEU A 709 -9.96 8.66 33.16
CA LEU A 709 -10.79 9.61 32.45
C LEU A 709 -9.95 10.31 31.38
N TYR A 710 -10.48 10.34 30.17
CA TYR A 710 -9.85 10.97 29.04
C TYR A 710 -10.85 11.85 28.30
N VAL A 711 -10.44 13.04 27.92
CA VAL A 711 -11.25 13.94 27.09
C VAL A 711 -10.75 13.86 25.67
N THR A 712 -11.61 13.43 24.78
CA THR A 712 -11.26 13.28 23.38
C THR A 712 -12.39 13.72 22.47
N ASN A 713 -12.07 14.03 21.23
CA ASN A 713 -13.07 14.35 20.21
C ASN A 713 -13.59 13.03 19.63
N THR A 714 -14.81 12.67 20.00
CA THR A 714 -15.43 11.39 19.61
C THR A 714 -16.72 11.56 18.83
N LYS A 715 -17.17 12.79 18.62
CA LYS A 715 -18.46 13.09 18.03
C LYS A 715 -18.33 14.01 16.81
N GLY A 716 -19.33 13.97 15.94
CA GLY A 716 -19.43 14.87 14.80
C GLY A 716 -19.01 14.23 13.47
N GLY A 717 -19.32 12.96 13.24
CA GLY A 717 -18.98 12.20 12.05
C GLY A 717 -19.68 12.61 10.75
N GLY A 718 -20.49 13.66 10.73
CA GLY A 718 -21.07 14.23 9.53
C GLY A 718 -22.51 13.78 9.23
N TYR A 719 -23.08 14.44 8.20
CA TYR A 719 -24.49 14.23 7.82
C TYR A 719 -24.74 12.84 7.22
N TYR A 720 -23.84 12.38 6.36
CA TYR A 720 -24.03 11.09 5.68
C TYR A 720 -23.68 9.91 6.57
N GLN A 721 -22.78 10.07 7.53
CA GLN A 721 -22.60 9.11 8.62
C GLN A 721 -23.90 8.93 9.41
N ALA A 722 -24.55 10.01 9.77
CA ALA A 722 -25.85 9.97 10.47
C ALA A 722 -26.97 9.33 9.62
N LYS A 723 -26.94 9.54 8.31
CA LYS A 723 -27.92 9.01 7.36
C LYS A 723 -27.76 7.52 7.08
N TYR A 724 -26.54 7.08 6.81
CA TYR A 724 -26.25 5.73 6.31
C TYR A 724 -25.62 4.81 7.36
N GLY A 725 -25.12 5.34 8.47
CA GLY A 725 -24.53 4.54 9.54
C GLY A 725 -25.52 3.52 10.08
N GLY A 726 -25.13 2.25 10.08
CA GLY A 726 -25.96 1.12 10.52
C GLY A 726 -27.23 0.85 9.70
N GLU A 727 -27.47 1.58 8.60
CA GLU A 727 -28.75 1.52 7.86
C GLU A 727 -29.00 0.17 7.21
N PHE A 728 -27.94 -0.51 6.78
CA PHE A 728 -28.03 -1.76 6.02
C PHE A 728 -27.91 -3.02 6.89
N LEU A 729 -27.63 -2.89 8.19
CA LEU A 729 -27.34 -4.02 9.07
C LEU A 729 -28.52 -4.98 9.23
N GLU A 730 -29.75 -4.47 9.38
CA GLU A 730 -30.94 -5.33 9.51
C GLU A 730 -31.22 -6.12 8.22
N HIS A 731 -31.03 -5.49 7.06
CA HIS A 731 -31.14 -6.19 5.78
C HIS A 731 -30.07 -7.29 5.67
N LEU A 732 -28.82 -6.96 5.93
CA LEU A 732 -27.72 -7.93 5.90
C LEU A 732 -27.93 -9.08 6.89
N LYS A 733 -28.41 -8.79 8.09
CA LYS A 733 -28.71 -9.80 9.11
C LYS A 733 -29.83 -10.77 8.68
N LYS A 734 -30.82 -10.24 7.96
CA LYS A 734 -31.91 -11.06 7.41
C LYS A 734 -31.45 -11.96 6.27
N GLU A 735 -30.67 -11.44 5.35
CA GLU A 735 -30.23 -12.17 4.15
C GLU A 735 -28.99 -13.06 4.40
N HIS A 736 -28.14 -12.67 5.37
CA HIS A 736 -26.83 -13.27 5.66
C HIS A 736 -26.58 -13.36 7.17
N ALA A 737 -27.45 -14.09 7.87
CA ALA A 737 -27.39 -14.25 9.33
C ALA A 737 -26.04 -14.78 9.83
N GLU A 738 -25.34 -15.55 9.02
CA GLU A 738 -24.04 -16.13 9.32
C GLU A 738 -22.98 -15.05 9.64
N LEU A 739 -23.07 -13.86 9.04
CA LEU A 739 -22.16 -12.75 9.30
C LEU A 739 -22.27 -12.20 10.73
N PHE A 740 -23.43 -12.37 11.37
CA PHE A 740 -23.74 -11.85 12.71
C PHE A 740 -23.71 -12.92 13.81
N THR A 741 -23.45 -14.16 13.47
CA THR A 741 -23.35 -15.27 14.44
C THR A 741 -21.94 -15.74 14.69
N LYS A 742 -21.02 -15.46 13.76
CA LYS A 742 -19.59 -15.77 13.86
C LYS A 742 -18.96 -14.93 14.96
N LYS A 743 -18.25 -15.59 15.86
CA LYS A 743 -17.47 -14.90 16.90
C LYS A 743 -16.14 -14.44 16.32
N GLN A 744 -15.82 -13.19 16.58
CA GLN A 744 -14.55 -12.59 16.19
C GLN A 744 -13.41 -12.98 17.12
N VAL A 745 -12.18 -13.02 16.63
CA VAL A 745 -11.03 -13.52 17.39
C VAL A 745 -10.67 -12.57 18.53
N SER A 746 -10.73 -11.25 18.29
CA SER A 746 -10.33 -10.23 19.27
C SER A 746 -11.13 -10.27 20.56
N THR A 747 -12.41 -10.53 20.49
CA THR A 747 -13.34 -10.40 21.65
C THR A 747 -14.07 -11.67 21.99
N ASN A 748 -14.00 -12.71 21.13
CA ASN A 748 -14.84 -13.91 21.22
C ASN A 748 -16.35 -13.58 21.21
N LYS A 749 -16.75 -12.48 20.57
CA LYS A 749 -18.14 -12.04 20.43
C LYS A 749 -18.50 -11.87 18.96
N PRO A 750 -19.77 -12.03 18.58
CA PRO A 750 -20.22 -11.70 17.23
C PRO A 750 -20.30 -10.17 17.04
N LEU A 751 -20.51 -9.75 15.80
CA LEU A 751 -20.81 -8.36 15.46
C LEU A 751 -22.05 -7.88 16.27
N ASP A 752 -21.97 -6.66 16.78
CA ASP A 752 -23.08 -6.06 17.54
C ASP A 752 -23.77 -4.97 16.71
N SER A 753 -24.90 -5.32 16.13
CA SER A 753 -25.75 -4.40 15.34
C SER A 753 -26.85 -3.72 16.16
N SER A 754 -26.84 -3.83 17.48
CA SER A 754 -27.88 -3.28 18.35
C SER A 754 -27.81 -1.75 18.50
N THR A 755 -26.65 -1.17 18.23
CA THR A 755 -26.40 0.28 18.35
C THR A 755 -25.85 0.81 17.02
N LYS A 756 -26.42 1.92 16.53
CA LYS A 756 -25.85 2.69 15.40
C LYS A 756 -24.73 3.61 15.91
N ILE A 757 -23.69 3.79 15.10
CA ILE A 757 -22.62 4.75 15.37
C ILE A 757 -22.83 5.99 14.50
#